data_f4b52554bc42e2426987d86ab770bda6
#
_entry.id   f4b52554bc42e2426987d86ab770bda6
#
_cell.length_a   1.000
_cell.length_b   1.000
_cell.length_c   1.000
_cell.angle_alpha   90.00
_cell.angle_beta   90.00
_cell.angle_gamma   90.00
#
_symmetry.space_group_name_H-M   'P 1'
#
loop_
_entity.id
_entity.type
_entity.pdbx_description
1 polymer ?
#
loop_
_entity_poly.entity_id
_entity_poly.type
_entity_poly.pdbx_seq_one_letter_code
_entity_poly.pdbx_strand_id
1 'polypeptide(L)'
;MITKLLTKVIGSRNDRTLRRLRKIVKEINNYEPAFEALSDEELKAKTVEFRQRIEQGENLDQLLPEAFATVREASKRVFGMRHFDVQLIGGMVLHGGQIAEMRTGEGKTLTATLAAYLNALPGKGVHIVTVNDYLAKRDAETNRALFEFLGMTVGVNIPNMPQPAKKEAYQADILYGTNNEFGFDYLRDNMAFRPEDRVQRARFFAVVDEVDSILIDEARTPLIISGPAEDSSDLYIRINKLIPLLQKQDKEDSEEYRGDGHFTVDEKSKQVHLTETGQEFVEELLVKNGMMQEGDTLYSPANISLLHHVNAALRAHVLFEKNVDYIVTPDGEVVIVDEHTGRTMPGRRWSDGLHQAVEAKEGVKIQNENQTLASITFQNYFRLYEKLSGMTGTADTEAFEFQQIYGLETVVIPTNKPMVRNDMPDVVYRSEAEKFAAIIEDIKQRVEKGQPVLVGTVSIEKSELLSNALKKAGIKHNVLNAKFHEKEAEIVAEAGKPGAVTIATNMAGRGTDIVLGGSWQAKVEKLDNPTQDQIEAIKAEWKQVHDQVLQAGGLHIIGTERHESRRIDNQLRGRSGRQGDAGSSRFYLSMEDTLLRIFTSDRMAALIQSGMDEGEAIESKMLSRSIEKAQRKVEGRNFDIRKQLLEYDDVANDQRKVVYELRDELMSADDISDMIAQNREDVLNAVMDEYIPPQSLEDMWDIKGLEDRLKNDFDLPLPIQSWLDADNKLYEEALRERIIEQAVEVYKAKEQAVSPAVMRNFEKSVMLQTLDTLWKEHLAAMDHLRQGIHLRGYAQKNPKQEYKRESFELFEDLLESIKSDVITVLSKVRVQQQEEVERMEAQRRAQAEEAARHAQAQHASADDAEQDESNQPMVRDERKVGRNEPCPCGSGKKYKQCHGQIN
;
A
#
# COMPACT_ATOMS: atom_id res chain seq x y z
N MET A 1 41.20 -1.91 -7.69
CA MET A 1 42.22 -2.15 -6.65
C MET A 1 42.50 -0.91 -5.81
N ILE A 2 42.68 0.27 -6.41
CA ILE A 2 42.94 1.56 -5.72
C ILE A 2 41.77 1.95 -4.77
N THR A 3 40.53 1.81 -5.18
CA THR A 3 39.36 2.08 -4.33
C THR A 3 39.31 1.18 -3.09
N LYS A 4 39.68 -0.10 -3.20
CA LYS A 4 39.73 -1.01 -2.05
C LYS A 4 40.88 -0.69 -1.08
N LEU A 5 41.98 -0.11 -1.58
CA LEU A 5 43.11 0.34 -0.75
C LEU A 5 42.75 1.65 -0.03
N LEU A 6 42.11 2.59 -0.71
CA LEU A 6 41.60 3.84 -0.14
C LEU A 6 40.55 3.58 0.95
N THR A 7 39.62 2.65 0.74
CA THR A 7 38.63 2.28 1.77
C THR A 7 39.28 1.60 2.98
N LYS A 8 40.41 0.91 2.84
CA LYS A 8 41.14 0.37 4.00
C LYS A 8 41.85 1.44 4.86
N VAL A 9 42.24 2.56 4.25
CA VAL A 9 42.96 3.65 4.95
C VAL A 9 42.01 4.72 5.49
N ILE A 10 41.02 5.12 4.71
CA ILE A 10 40.09 6.23 5.03
C ILE A 10 38.83 5.72 5.74
N GLY A 11 38.52 4.44 5.61
CA GLY A 11 37.28 3.82 6.04
C GLY A 11 36.13 4.01 5.04
N SER A 12 35.09 3.18 5.15
CA SER A 12 33.88 3.32 4.39
C SER A 12 33.12 4.62 4.80
N ARG A 13 32.11 5.01 4.02
CA ARG A 13 31.23 6.12 4.39
C ARG A 13 30.58 5.83 5.74
N ASN A 14 30.13 4.61 5.96
CA ASN A 14 29.56 4.16 7.23
C ASN A 14 30.55 4.33 8.40
N ASP A 15 31.81 3.94 8.23
CA ASP A 15 32.84 4.08 9.27
C ASP A 15 33.11 5.55 9.64
N ARG A 16 33.03 6.45 8.67
CA ARG A 16 33.20 7.88 8.93
C ARG A 16 32.02 8.45 9.72
N THR A 17 30.80 8.07 9.34
CA THR A 17 29.58 8.43 10.06
C THR A 17 29.63 7.92 11.49
N LEU A 18 29.95 6.67 11.72
CA LEU A 18 30.09 6.09 13.06
C LEU A 18 31.17 6.78 13.89
N ARG A 19 32.32 7.15 13.28
CA ARG A 19 33.36 7.91 14.00
C ARG A 19 32.88 9.27 14.47
N ARG A 20 32.10 9.98 13.66
CA ARG A 20 31.48 11.25 14.02
C ARG A 20 30.51 11.08 15.20
N LEU A 21 29.58 10.10 15.07
CA LEU A 21 28.58 9.85 16.09
C LEU A 21 29.18 9.39 17.42
N ARG A 22 30.25 8.59 17.40
CA ARG A 22 30.97 8.20 18.62
C ARG A 22 31.55 9.37 19.41
N LYS A 23 31.82 10.53 18.79
CA LYS A 23 32.24 11.74 19.52
C LYS A 23 31.09 12.29 20.35
N ILE A 24 29.89 12.33 19.76
CA ILE A 24 28.67 12.77 20.45
C ILE A 24 28.30 11.79 21.57
N VAL A 25 28.47 10.48 21.35
CA VAL A 25 28.29 9.48 22.44
C VAL A 25 29.18 9.79 23.63
N LYS A 26 30.44 10.18 23.44
CA LYS A 26 31.33 10.59 24.55
C LYS A 26 30.81 11.81 25.26
N GLU A 27 30.25 12.77 24.55
CA GLU A 27 29.65 13.95 25.13
C GLU A 27 28.42 13.59 25.99
N ILE A 28 27.51 12.72 25.46
CA ILE A 28 26.38 12.18 26.20
C ILE A 28 26.83 11.47 27.48
N ASN A 29 27.88 10.65 27.38
CA ASN A 29 28.44 9.93 28.52
C ASN A 29 29.02 10.89 29.58
N ASN A 30 29.52 12.07 29.20
CA ASN A 30 30.00 13.10 30.15
C ASN A 30 28.84 13.73 30.95
N TYR A 31 27.62 13.75 30.38
CA TYR A 31 26.45 14.25 31.12
C TYR A 31 25.92 13.24 32.15
N GLU A 32 26.22 11.95 31.99
CA GLU A 32 25.61 10.86 32.78
C GLU A 32 25.76 11.07 34.31
N PRO A 33 26.92 11.40 34.88
CA PRO A 33 27.08 11.60 36.33
C PRO A 33 26.23 12.76 36.85
N ALA A 34 26.09 13.82 36.06
CA ALA A 34 25.31 15.01 36.47
C ALA A 34 23.81 14.68 36.44
N PHE A 35 23.36 13.93 35.51
CA PHE A 35 21.94 13.53 35.40
C PHE A 35 21.57 12.42 36.38
N GLU A 36 22.49 11.55 36.75
CA GLU A 36 22.30 10.54 37.79
C GLU A 36 22.11 11.19 39.20
N ALA A 37 22.70 12.36 39.41
CA ALA A 37 22.57 13.10 40.64
C ALA A 37 21.25 13.89 40.77
N LEU A 38 20.48 14.08 39.69
CA LEU A 38 19.21 14.78 39.72
C LEU A 38 18.11 13.96 40.42
N SER A 39 17.23 14.65 41.14
CA SER A 39 15.99 14.08 41.64
C SER A 39 15.04 13.74 40.44
N ASP A 40 13.98 12.98 40.73
CA ASP A 40 12.98 12.65 39.68
C ASP A 40 12.26 13.92 39.18
N GLU A 41 11.97 14.86 40.08
CA GLU A 41 11.36 16.16 39.77
C GLU A 41 12.27 17.01 38.89
N GLU A 42 13.55 17.07 39.20
CA GLU A 42 14.54 17.81 38.42
C GLU A 42 14.73 17.18 37.03
N LEU A 43 14.73 15.85 36.95
CA LEU A 43 14.84 15.16 35.68
C LEU A 43 13.61 15.39 34.77
N LYS A 44 12.40 15.37 35.35
CA LYS A 44 11.16 15.73 34.66
C LYS A 44 11.16 17.18 34.18
N ALA A 45 11.67 18.10 35.01
CA ALA A 45 11.75 19.52 34.69
C ALA A 45 12.63 19.81 33.46
N LYS A 46 13.55 18.91 33.10
CA LYS A 46 14.39 19.04 31.90
C LYS A 46 13.56 19.15 30.59
N THR A 47 12.44 18.47 30.50
CA THR A 47 11.55 18.60 29.36
C THR A 47 11.01 20.02 29.18
N VAL A 48 10.63 20.67 30.29
CA VAL A 48 10.14 22.06 30.28
C VAL A 48 11.29 23.01 29.89
N GLU A 49 12.47 22.80 30.48
CA GLU A 49 13.68 23.56 30.13
C GLU A 49 14.01 23.45 28.64
N PHE A 50 14.01 22.26 28.05
CA PHE A 50 14.31 22.06 26.64
C PHE A 50 13.27 22.73 25.74
N ARG A 51 11.99 22.65 26.08
CA ARG A 51 10.92 23.33 25.29
C ARG A 51 11.14 24.87 25.33
N GLN A 52 11.48 25.45 26.48
CA GLN A 52 11.80 26.89 26.59
C GLN A 52 13.02 27.27 25.74
N ARG A 53 14.08 26.46 25.74
CA ARG A 53 15.27 26.69 24.92
C ARG A 53 14.95 26.62 23.40
N ILE A 54 14.07 25.74 22.99
CA ILE A 54 13.58 25.68 21.61
C ILE A 54 12.81 26.95 21.23
N GLU A 55 11.92 27.41 22.10
CA GLU A 55 11.19 28.69 21.93
C GLU A 55 12.13 29.89 21.83
N GLN A 56 13.28 29.83 22.46
CA GLN A 56 14.35 30.85 22.39
C GLN A 56 15.23 30.71 21.13
N GLY A 57 14.96 29.72 20.28
CA GLY A 57 15.62 29.51 18.99
C GLY A 57 16.77 28.51 18.99
N GLU A 58 16.96 27.73 20.05
CA GLU A 58 17.94 26.64 20.06
C GLU A 58 17.44 25.45 19.21
N ASN A 59 18.32 24.88 18.42
CA ASN A 59 17.95 23.77 17.54
C ASN A 59 18.08 22.40 18.24
N LEU A 60 17.38 21.38 17.69
CA LEU A 60 17.36 20.05 18.29
C LEU A 60 18.73 19.39 18.31
N ASP A 61 19.62 19.68 17.36
CA ASP A 61 20.98 19.10 17.31
C ASP A 61 21.83 19.57 18.49
N GLN A 62 21.63 20.79 18.94
CA GLN A 62 22.35 21.35 20.10
C GLN A 62 21.84 20.74 21.41
N LEU A 63 20.53 20.46 21.50
CA LEU A 63 19.90 19.81 22.65
C LEU A 63 20.16 18.32 22.73
N LEU A 64 20.49 17.66 21.60
CA LEU A 64 20.58 16.21 21.48
C LEU A 64 21.41 15.54 22.59
N PRO A 65 22.64 16.00 22.95
CA PRO A 65 23.43 15.32 23.95
C PRO A 65 22.74 15.31 25.34
N GLU A 66 22.19 16.44 25.77
CA GLU A 66 21.48 16.56 27.04
C GLU A 66 20.16 15.79 27.03
N ALA A 67 19.39 15.89 25.95
CA ALA A 67 18.11 15.18 25.78
C ALA A 67 18.31 13.66 25.82
N PHE A 68 19.33 13.13 25.14
CA PHE A 68 19.63 11.70 25.16
C PHE A 68 20.12 11.22 26.52
N ALA A 69 20.93 12.06 27.27
CA ALA A 69 21.30 11.76 28.62
C ALA A 69 20.05 11.70 29.54
N THR A 70 19.09 12.62 29.34
CA THR A 70 17.81 12.66 30.09
C THR A 70 17.03 11.36 29.89
N VAL A 71 16.82 10.94 28.61
CA VAL A 71 16.08 9.71 28.28
C VAL A 71 16.80 8.47 28.82
N ARG A 72 18.13 8.44 28.71
CA ARG A 72 18.95 7.33 29.21
C ARG A 72 18.80 7.16 30.73
N GLU A 73 18.87 8.23 31.50
CA GLU A 73 18.69 8.18 32.94
C GLU A 73 17.26 7.83 33.32
N ALA A 74 16.26 8.43 32.65
CA ALA A 74 14.86 8.11 32.87
C ALA A 74 14.58 6.63 32.58
N SER A 75 15.11 6.08 31.51
CA SER A 75 14.98 4.65 31.16
C SER A 75 15.61 3.72 32.20
N LYS A 76 16.76 4.13 32.77
CA LYS A 76 17.41 3.41 33.86
C LYS A 76 16.55 3.38 35.11
N ARG A 77 15.89 4.49 35.45
CA ARG A 77 15.00 4.57 36.63
C ARG A 77 13.68 3.83 36.43
N VAL A 78 13.04 4.02 35.28
CA VAL A 78 11.70 3.45 35.01
C VAL A 78 11.75 1.98 34.67
N PHE A 79 12.71 1.57 33.84
CA PHE A 79 12.80 0.18 33.32
C PHE A 79 13.95 -0.63 33.90
N GLY A 80 14.88 -0.02 34.63
CA GLY A 80 16.15 -0.64 34.97
C GLY A 80 17.07 -0.86 33.76
N MET A 81 16.76 -0.22 32.62
CA MET A 81 17.47 -0.42 31.35
C MET A 81 18.23 0.85 30.96
N ARG A 82 19.55 0.79 31.01
CA ARG A 82 20.42 1.86 30.52
C ARG A 82 20.69 1.65 29.04
N HIS A 83 20.43 2.64 28.19
CA HIS A 83 20.79 2.56 26.76
C HIS A 83 22.27 2.30 26.55
N PHE A 84 22.59 1.35 25.66
CA PHE A 84 23.96 1.11 25.23
C PHE A 84 24.47 2.21 24.30
N ASP A 85 25.78 2.37 24.19
CA ASP A 85 26.37 3.36 23.29
C ASP A 85 25.95 3.16 21.82
N VAL A 86 25.79 1.91 21.38
CA VAL A 86 25.28 1.59 20.04
C VAL A 86 23.82 2.02 19.84
N GLN A 87 23.01 1.98 20.89
CA GLN A 87 21.64 2.46 20.85
C GLN A 87 21.57 3.98 20.77
N LEU A 88 22.46 4.71 21.45
CA LEU A 88 22.60 6.17 21.29
C LEU A 88 22.97 6.52 19.85
N ILE A 89 23.87 5.75 19.21
CA ILE A 89 24.17 5.91 17.78
C ILE A 89 22.90 5.69 16.94
N GLY A 90 22.12 4.65 17.25
CA GLY A 90 20.84 4.38 16.58
C GLY A 90 19.87 5.54 16.70
N GLY A 91 19.68 6.08 17.90
CA GLY A 91 18.84 7.25 18.14
C GLY A 91 19.28 8.49 17.35
N MET A 92 20.60 8.72 17.26
CA MET A 92 21.15 9.82 16.46
C MET A 92 20.94 9.64 14.96
N VAL A 93 21.04 8.41 14.45
CA VAL A 93 20.77 8.07 13.05
C VAL A 93 19.29 8.33 12.74
N LEU A 94 18.37 7.90 13.62
CA LEU A 94 16.95 8.16 13.48
C LEU A 94 16.64 9.67 13.51
N HIS A 95 17.22 10.40 14.45
CA HIS A 95 17.06 11.86 14.51
C HIS A 95 17.58 12.53 13.23
N GLY A 96 18.65 12.00 12.64
CA GLY A 96 19.22 12.50 11.39
C GLY A 96 18.40 12.22 10.14
N GLY A 97 17.19 11.64 10.24
CA GLY A 97 16.36 11.28 9.08
C GLY A 97 16.97 10.17 8.23
N GLN A 98 17.55 9.17 8.87
CA GLN A 98 18.25 8.06 8.21
C GLN A 98 17.69 6.71 8.71
N ILE A 99 18.07 5.61 8.04
CA ILE A 99 17.71 4.26 8.48
C ILE A 99 18.82 3.72 9.39
N ALA A 100 18.42 3.37 10.61
CA ALA A 100 19.27 2.67 11.56
C ALA A 100 19.17 1.16 11.32
N GLU A 101 20.16 0.56 10.66
CA GLU A 101 20.22 -0.89 10.60
C GLU A 101 20.82 -1.41 11.90
N MET A 102 19.96 -1.91 12.77
CA MET A 102 20.30 -2.55 14.02
C MET A 102 19.81 -4.00 13.99
N ARG A 103 20.69 -4.94 14.23
CA ARG A 103 20.33 -6.35 14.22
C ARG A 103 19.18 -6.64 15.19
N THR A 104 18.41 -7.65 14.87
CA THR A 104 17.31 -8.11 15.74
C THR A 104 17.87 -8.47 17.12
N GLY A 105 17.17 -8.05 18.19
CA GLY A 105 17.64 -8.24 19.56
C GLY A 105 18.58 -7.16 20.11
N GLU A 106 18.92 -6.13 19.32
CA GLU A 106 19.74 -4.99 19.79
C GLU A 106 18.92 -3.88 20.46
N GLY A 107 17.63 -4.09 20.71
CA GLY A 107 16.75 -3.15 21.41
C GLY A 107 16.31 -1.95 20.59
N LYS A 108 15.88 -2.15 19.32
CA LYS A 108 15.36 -1.09 18.44
C LYS A 108 14.24 -0.29 19.08
N THR A 109 13.28 -0.95 19.72
CA THR A 109 12.13 -0.30 20.38
C THR A 109 12.59 0.71 21.44
N LEU A 110 13.59 0.35 22.23
CA LEU A 110 14.19 1.25 23.23
C LEU A 110 15.00 2.38 22.57
N THR A 111 15.71 2.07 21.50
CA THR A 111 16.49 3.06 20.70
C THR A 111 15.58 4.15 20.12
N ALA A 112 14.39 3.79 19.66
CA ALA A 112 13.43 4.73 19.08
C ALA A 112 12.98 5.80 20.10
N THR A 113 12.96 5.48 21.40
CA THR A 113 12.55 6.45 22.46
C THR A 113 13.43 7.68 22.50
N LEU A 114 14.72 7.55 22.19
CA LEU A 114 15.67 8.66 22.14
C LEU A 114 15.31 9.71 21.09
N ALA A 115 15.12 9.23 19.85
CA ALA A 115 14.75 10.10 18.74
C ALA A 115 13.32 10.64 18.90
N ALA A 116 12.39 9.79 19.36
CA ALA A 116 11.00 10.20 19.60
C ALA A 116 10.90 11.33 20.61
N TYR A 117 11.55 11.20 21.76
CA TYR A 117 11.57 12.24 22.79
C TYR A 117 12.11 13.57 22.26
N LEU A 118 13.32 13.56 21.66
CA LEU A 118 13.94 14.77 21.16
C LEU A 118 13.08 15.49 20.11
N ASN A 119 12.49 14.74 19.19
CA ASN A 119 11.66 15.34 18.12
C ASN A 119 10.23 15.65 18.58
N ALA A 120 9.78 15.16 19.73
CA ALA A 120 8.51 15.54 20.33
C ALA A 120 8.55 16.87 21.08
N LEU A 121 9.75 17.33 21.49
CA LEU A 121 9.94 18.59 22.24
C LEU A 121 9.30 19.81 21.57
N PRO A 122 9.37 20.01 20.24
CA PRO A 122 8.71 21.13 19.57
C PRO A 122 7.17 21.10 19.61
N GLY A 123 6.54 20.04 20.10
CA GLY A 123 5.09 19.92 20.19
C GLY A 123 4.36 19.65 18.86
N LYS A 124 5.08 19.37 17.77
CA LYS A 124 4.51 19.09 16.44
C LYS A 124 4.01 17.67 16.27
N GLY A 125 4.32 16.76 17.19
CA GLY A 125 3.96 15.34 17.16
C GLY A 125 4.97 14.45 16.42
N VAL A 126 5.20 13.27 16.98
CA VAL A 126 6.06 12.23 16.41
C VAL A 126 5.22 10.98 16.19
N HIS A 127 5.30 10.41 15.01
CA HIS A 127 4.62 9.16 14.67
C HIS A 127 5.62 8.00 14.69
N ILE A 128 5.33 6.97 15.47
CA ILE A 128 6.07 5.69 15.44
C ILE A 128 5.19 4.69 14.72
N VAL A 129 5.62 4.32 13.51
CA VAL A 129 4.85 3.49 12.59
C VAL A 129 5.27 2.04 12.73
N THR A 130 4.30 1.15 12.94
CA THR A 130 4.49 -0.29 13.09
C THR A 130 3.73 -1.07 12.01
N VAL A 131 4.08 -2.35 11.83
CA VAL A 131 3.45 -3.20 10.81
C VAL A 131 2.06 -3.72 11.19
N ASN A 132 1.71 -3.73 12.47
CA ASN A 132 0.40 -4.20 12.93
C ASN A 132 -0.04 -3.53 14.24
N ASP A 133 -1.32 -3.68 14.58
CA ASP A 133 -1.96 -3.08 15.74
C ASP A 133 -1.47 -3.66 17.08
N TYR A 134 -1.12 -4.94 17.10
CA TYR A 134 -0.55 -5.58 18.29
C TYR A 134 0.78 -4.91 18.70
N LEU A 135 1.69 -4.72 17.75
CA LEU A 135 2.97 -4.04 18.01
C LEU A 135 2.76 -2.57 18.38
N ALA A 136 1.83 -1.88 17.72
CA ALA A 136 1.50 -0.50 18.04
C ALA A 136 1.05 -0.35 19.50
N LYS A 137 0.13 -1.19 19.96
CA LYS A 137 -0.36 -1.21 21.35
C LYS A 137 0.75 -1.58 22.34
N ARG A 138 1.42 -2.73 22.09
CA ARG A 138 2.47 -3.24 22.98
C ARG A 138 3.59 -2.22 23.19
N ASP A 139 4.10 -1.63 22.11
CA ASP A 139 5.24 -0.72 22.18
C ASP A 139 4.83 0.62 22.80
N ALA A 140 3.60 1.09 22.52
CA ALA A 140 3.04 2.25 23.18
C ALA A 140 2.90 2.04 24.69
N GLU A 141 2.30 0.93 25.12
CA GLU A 141 2.11 0.58 26.52
C GLU A 141 3.45 0.40 27.24
N THR A 142 4.40 -0.29 26.63
CA THR A 142 5.73 -0.50 27.18
C THR A 142 6.46 0.82 27.40
N ASN A 143 6.45 1.72 26.41
CA ASN A 143 7.20 2.96 26.48
C ASN A 143 6.44 4.11 27.15
N ARG A 144 5.14 3.95 27.36
CA ARG A 144 4.28 4.97 28.02
C ARG A 144 4.85 5.43 29.35
N ALA A 145 5.24 4.49 30.20
CA ALA A 145 5.78 4.80 31.53
C ALA A 145 7.02 5.72 31.47
N LEU A 146 7.91 5.51 30.47
CA LEU A 146 9.09 6.34 30.25
C LEU A 146 8.71 7.75 29.78
N PHE A 147 7.82 7.85 28.78
CA PHE A 147 7.44 9.13 28.21
C PHE A 147 6.60 9.96 29.19
N GLU A 148 5.66 9.34 29.90
CA GLU A 148 4.87 10.03 30.95
C GLU A 148 5.75 10.47 32.12
N PHE A 149 6.75 9.68 32.50
CA PHE A 149 7.75 10.11 33.48
C PHE A 149 8.47 11.41 33.07
N LEU A 150 8.75 11.56 31.77
CA LEU A 150 9.37 12.74 31.17
C LEU A 150 8.35 13.85 30.82
N GLY A 151 7.08 13.70 31.17
CA GLY A 151 6.03 14.68 30.90
C GLY A 151 5.56 14.77 29.46
N MET A 152 5.72 13.66 28.68
CA MET A 152 5.21 13.53 27.32
C MET A 152 3.93 12.69 27.30
N THR A 153 3.02 13.01 26.37
CA THR A 153 1.78 12.24 26.14
C THR A 153 1.97 11.19 25.06
N VAL A 154 1.33 10.03 25.23
CA VAL A 154 1.41 8.90 24.29
C VAL A 154 0.02 8.49 23.83
N GLY A 155 -0.17 8.52 22.50
CA GLY A 155 -1.38 8.04 21.82
C GLY A 155 -1.14 6.73 21.09
N VAL A 156 -2.25 6.05 20.73
CA VAL A 156 -2.25 4.84 19.88
C VAL A 156 -3.30 5.00 18.80
N ASN A 157 -2.92 4.77 17.57
CA ASN A 157 -3.82 4.77 16.40
C ASN A 157 -3.90 3.38 15.79
N ILE A 158 -5.07 2.77 15.89
CA ILE A 158 -5.38 1.42 15.44
C ILE A 158 -6.69 1.38 14.66
N PRO A 159 -6.95 0.30 13.89
CA PRO A 159 -8.20 0.12 13.19
C PRO A 159 -9.45 0.24 14.08
N ASN A 160 -10.54 0.70 13.49
CA ASN A 160 -11.86 0.78 14.12
C ASN A 160 -11.97 1.70 15.35
N MET A 161 -11.06 2.63 15.56
CA MET A 161 -11.20 3.64 16.59
C MET A 161 -12.26 4.67 16.22
N PRO A 162 -13.10 5.10 17.18
CA PRO A 162 -14.00 6.23 16.98
C PRO A 162 -13.24 7.52 16.64
N GLN A 163 -13.79 8.35 15.76
CA GLN A 163 -13.15 9.59 15.29
C GLN A 163 -12.71 10.53 16.43
N PRO A 164 -13.50 10.78 17.49
CA PRO A 164 -13.05 11.61 18.60
C PRO A 164 -11.81 11.05 19.31
N ALA A 165 -11.76 9.74 19.53
CA ALA A 165 -10.61 9.08 20.15
C ALA A 165 -9.37 9.11 19.25
N LYS A 166 -9.54 8.98 17.92
CA LYS A 166 -8.44 9.18 16.96
C LYS A 166 -7.91 10.61 17.02
N LYS A 167 -8.79 11.59 17.03
CA LYS A 167 -8.42 13.01 17.13
C LYS A 167 -7.62 13.30 18.38
N GLU A 168 -8.04 12.78 19.54
CA GLU A 168 -7.31 12.87 20.80
C GLU A 168 -5.94 12.19 20.70
N ALA A 169 -5.87 10.99 20.11
CA ALA A 169 -4.62 10.26 19.92
C ALA A 169 -3.61 11.07 19.07
N TYR A 170 -4.06 11.73 17.99
CA TYR A 170 -3.21 12.59 17.16
C TYR A 170 -2.72 13.86 17.88
N GLN A 171 -3.36 14.28 18.98
CA GLN A 171 -2.89 15.42 19.80
C GLN A 171 -1.74 15.03 20.73
N ALA A 172 -1.47 13.74 20.94
CA ALA A 172 -0.36 13.30 21.77
C ALA A 172 1.00 13.73 21.20
N ASP A 173 1.98 13.89 22.07
CA ASP A 173 3.36 14.22 21.69
C ASP A 173 3.98 13.10 20.84
N ILE A 174 3.67 11.85 21.19
CA ILE A 174 4.16 10.65 20.52
C ILE A 174 2.97 9.74 20.22
N LEU A 175 2.80 9.37 18.95
CA LEU A 175 1.70 8.55 18.49
C LEU A 175 2.23 7.26 17.86
N TYR A 176 1.86 6.11 18.43
CA TYR A 176 2.08 4.80 17.85
C TYR A 176 0.91 4.41 16.97
N GLY A 177 1.17 3.84 15.81
CA GLY A 177 0.10 3.39 14.94
C GLY A 177 0.58 2.50 13.81
N THR A 178 -0.37 1.88 13.09
CA THR A 178 -0.05 1.07 11.93
C THR A 178 0.15 1.93 10.69
N ASN A 179 1.02 1.48 9.80
CA ASN A 179 1.25 2.12 8.51
C ASN A 179 -0.05 2.35 7.73
N ASN A 180 -0.94 1.35 7.72
CA ASN A 180 -2.23 1.41 7.03
C ASN A 180 -3.13 2.52 7.61
N GLU A 181 -3.29 2.57 8.94
CA GLU A 181 -4.18 3.55 9.57
C GLU A 181 -3.70 4.99 9.38
N PHE A 182 -2.40 5.24 9.45
CA PHE A 182 -1.86 6.56 9.15
C PHE A 182 -2.19 7.01 7.72
N GLY A 183 -2.05 6.09 6.75
CA GLY A 183 -2.36 6.37 5.36
C GLY A 183 -3.87 6.50 5.10
N PHE A 184 -4.69 5.63 5.69
CA PHE A 184 -6.14 5.74 5.57
C PHE A 184 -6.71 6.98 6.24
N ASP A 185 -6.16 7.38 7.39
CA ASP A 185 -6.58 8.63 8.05
C ASP A 185 -6.24 9.85 7.20
N TYR A 186 -5.09 9.83 6.50
CA TYR A 186 -4.75 10.87 5.52
C TYR A 186 -5.80 10.95 4.40
N LEU A 187 -6.19 9.81 3.84
CA LEU A 187 -7.19 9.79 2.79
C LEU A 187 -8.56 10.25 3.31
N ARG A 188 -8.97 9.78 4.51
CA ARG A 188 -10.23 10.21 5.15
C ARG A 188 -10.26 11.71 5.45
N ASP A 189 -9.16 12.28 5.95
CA ASP A 189 -9.04 13.72 6.21
C ASP A 189 -9.19 14.57 4.94
N ASN A 190 -8.72 14.06 3.80
CA ASN A 190 -8.88 14.73 2.52
C ASN A 190 -10.26 14.48 1.87
N MET A 191 -11.09 13.62 2.45
CA MET A 191 -12.49 13.42 2.10
C MET A 191 -13.45 14.09 3.09
N ALA A 192 -12.95 14.67 4.19
CA ALA A 192 -13.73 15.32 5.23
C ALA A 192 -14.45 16.57 4.67
N PHE A 193 -15.71 16.81 5.12
CA PHE A 193 -16.51 17.96 4.67
C PHE A 193 -16.26 19.22 5.47
N ARG A 194 -15.64 19.10 6.66
CA ARG A 194 -15.33 20.22 7.53
C ARG A 194 -13.92 20.08 8.10
N PRO A 195 -13.24 21.19 8.38
CA PRO A 195 -11.93 21.14 9.03
C PRO A 195 -11.95 20.41 10.38
N GLU A 196 -13.06 20.52 11.13
CA GLU A 196 -13.21 19.89 12.45
C GLU A 196 -13.27 18.37 12.38
N ASP A 197 -13.68 17.79 11.25
CA ASP A 197 -13.79 16.34 11.05
C ASP A 197 -12.44 15.70 10.77
N ARG A 198 -11.41 16.48 10.53
CA ARG A 198 -10.03 16.00 10.35
C ARG A 198 -9.42 15.56 11.66
N VAL A 199 -8.66 14.48 11.62
CA VAL A 199 -8.01 13.90 12.80
C VAL A 199 -6.51 14.17 12.85
N GLN A 200 -5.83 14.18 11.68
CA GLN A 200 -4.38 14.35 11.62
C GLN A 200 -3.94 15.81 11.85
N ARG A 201 -2.76 15.93 12.48
CA ARG A 201 -1.97 17.18 12.52
C ARG A 201 -0.98 17.21 11.37
N ALA A 202 -0.12 18.25 11.34
CA ALA A 202 1.03 18.29 10.45
C ALA A 202 1.92 17.05 10.62
N ARG A 203 2.41 16.51 9.50
CA ARG A 203 3.29 15.34 9.47
C ARG A 203 4.74 15.77 9.65
N PHE A 204 5.14 15.98 10.90
CA PHE A 204 6.47 16.49 11.23
C PHE A 204 7.54 15.41 11.15
N PHE A 205 7.45 14.37 11.98
CA PHE A 205 8.47 13.33 12.05
C PHE A 205 7.85 11.94 12.16
N ALA A 206 8.32 11.01 11.32
CA ALA A 206 7.97 9.60 11.41
C ALA A 206 9.21 8.73 11.63
N VAL A 207 9.10 7.79 12.56
CA VAL A 207 10.03 6.68 12.76
C VAL A 207 9.32 5.40 12.35
N VAL A 208 9.76 4.77 11.26
CA VAL A 208 9.16 3.55 10.74
C VAL A 208 9.90 2.34 11.30
N ASP A 209 9.24 1.57 12.18
CA ASP A 209 9.78 0.30 12.66
C ASP A 209 9.59 -0.80 11.60
N GLU A 210 10.58 -1.70 11.51
CA GLU A 210 10.65 -2.68 10.43
C GLU A 210 10.45 -2.02 9.04
N VAL A 211 11.23 -0.96 8.80
CA VAL A 211 11.09 -0.08 7.62
C VAL A 211 11.17 -0.83 6.29
N ASP A 212 11.87 -1.92 6.23
CA ASP A 212 11.98 -2.80 5.07
C ASP A 212 10.67 -3.57 4.78
N SER A 213 9.89 -3.91 5.81
CA SER A 213 8.56 -4.46 5.61
C SER A 213 7.61 -3.44 5.01
N ILE A 214 7.54 -2.28 5.65
CA ILE A 214 6.55 -1.25 5.30
C ILE A 214 6.89 -0.60 3.97
N LEU A 215 8.15 -0.17 3.77
CA LEU A 215 8.54 0.62 2.61
C LEU A 215 8.99 -0.23 1.39
N ILE A 216 9.19 -1.54 1.56
CA ILE A 216 9.58 -2.43 0.47
C ILE A 216 8.51 -3.50 0.22
N ASP A 217 8.17 -4.34 1.20
CA ASP A 217 7.28 -5.48 0.99
C ASP A 217 5.83 -5.04 0.77
N GLU A 218 5.30 -4.20 1.65
CA GLU A 218 3.93 -3.70 1.58
C GLU A 218 3.76 -2.57 0.56
N ALA A 219 4.84 -1.93 0.14
CA ALA A 219 4.82 -0.85 -0.84
C ALA A 219 4.64 -1.32 -2.31
N ARG A 220 4.09 -2.51 -2.53
CA ARG A 220 3.74 -3.06 -3.85
C ARG A 220 2.36 -2.66 -4.32
N THR A 221 1.47 -2.32 -3.41
CA THR A 221 0.09 -1.93 -3.68
C THR A 221 -0.23 -0.60 -3.01
N PRO A 222 -1.08 0.24 -3.61
CA PRO A 222 -1.53 1.47 -2.99
C PRO A 222 -2.55 1.19 -1.87
N LEU A 223 -2.71 2.17 -0.99
CA LEU A 223 -3.86 2.27 -0.10
C LEU A 223 -5.04 2.81 -0.89
N ILE A 224 -6.18 2.16 -0.83
CA ILE A 224 -7.37 2.51 -1.57
C ILE A 224 -8.57 2.57 -0.62
N ILE A 225 -9.32 3.66 -0.70
CA ILE A 225 -10.68 3.73 -0.15
C ILE A 225 -11.63 3.59 -1.33
N SER A 226 -12.45 2.54 -1.33
CA SER A 226 -13.46 2.29 -2.35
C SER A 226 -14.86 2.38 -1.77
N GLY A 227 -15.79 2.77 -2.60
CA GLY A 227 -17.22 2.81 -2.26
C GLY A 227 -18.05 2.40 -3.46
N PRO A 228 -19.37 2.21 -3.29
CA PRO A 228 -20.25 1.85 -4.38
C PRO A 228 -20.23 2.95 -5.47
N ALA A 229 -20.04 2.54 -6.71
CA ALA A 229 -20.20 3.40 -7.87
C ALA A 229 -21.68 3.66 -8.15
N GLU A 230 -21.97 4.66 -8.96
CA GLU A 230 -23.30 4.83 -9.53
C GLU A 230 -23.69 3.60 -10.36
N ASP A 231 -25.00 3.33 -10.44
CA ASP A 231 -25.53 2.11 -11.06
C ASP A 231 -25.25 2.07 -12.57
N SER A 232 -24.19 1.38 -12.97
CA SER A 232 -23.81 1.10 -14.36
C SER A 232 -24.40 -0.21 -14.92
N SER A 233 -25.31 -0.85 -14.18
CA SER A 233 -25.85 -2.17 -14.53
C SER A 233 -26.48 -2.21 -15.93
N ASP A 234 -27.16 -1.12 -16.35
CA ASP A 234 -27.76 -1.04 -17.69
C ASP A 234 -26.71 -1.10 -18.80
N LEU A 235 -25.57 -0.42 -18.61
CA LEU A 235 -24.49 -0.42 -19.60
C LEU A 235 -23.87 -1.82 -19.78
N TYR A 236 -23.63 -2.54 -18.68
CA TYR A 236 -23.19 -3.94 -18.76
C TYR A 236 -24.17 -4.83 -19.51
N ILE A 237 -25.48 -4.70 -19.26
CA ILE A 237 -26.52 -5.47 -19.94
C ILE A 237 -26.58 -5.14 -21.43
N ARG A 238 -26.47 -3.87 -21.79
CA ARG A 238 -26.52 -3.43 -23.20
C ARG A 238 -25.30 -3.91 -23.98
N ILE A 239 -24.10 -3.75 -23.43
CA ILE A 239 -22.85 -4.20 -24.07
C ILE A 239 -22.79 -5.72 -24.15
N ASN A 240 -23.23 -6.45 -23.11
CA ASN A 240 -23.26 -7.90 -23.11
C ASN A 240 -24.04 -8.48 -24.31
N LYS A 241 -25.08 -7.80 -24.80
CA LYS A 241 -25.87 -8.21 -25.97
C LYS A 241 -25.11 -8.06 -27.27
N LEU A 242 -24.08 -7.24 -27.33
CA LEU A 242 -23.29 -7.00 -28.55
C LEU A 242 -22.18 -8.03 -28.73
N ILE A 243 -21.62 -8.57 -27.65
CA ILE A 243 -20.47 -9.48 -27.70
C ILE A 243 -20.71 -10.75 -28.54
N PRO A 244 -21.88 -11.42 -28.46
CA PRO A 244 -22.14 -12.61 -29.31
C PRO A 244 -22.13 -12.34 -30.79
N LEU A 245 -22.21 -11.10 -31.26
CA LEU A 245 -22.13 -10.70 -32.65
C LEU A 245 -20.69 -10.69 -33.20
N LEU A 246 -19.70 -10.67 -32.29
CA LEU A 246 -18.28 -10.64 -32.66
C LEU A 246 -17.75 -12.03 -33.03
N GLN A 247 -16.89 -12.09 -34.02
CA GLN A 247 -16.28 -13.33 -34.52
C GLN A 247 -14.80 -13.39 -34.13
N LYS A 248 -14.36 -14.57 -33.68
CA LYS A 248 -12.96 -14.82 -33.31
C LYS A 248 -12.10 -14.98 -34.55
N GLN A 249 -10.89 -14.39 -34.53
CA GLN A 249 -9.82 -14.60 -35.50
C GLN A 249 -8.74 -15.51 -34.91
N ASP A 250 -8.23 -16.44 -35.72
CA ASP A 250 -7.24 -17.42 -35.22
C ASP A 250 -5.81 -16.90 -35.15
N LYS A 251 -5.47 -15.85 -35.88
CA LYS A 251 -4.13 -15.22 -35.90
C LYS A 251 -4.26 -13.73 -35.75
N GLU A 252 -3.29 -13.14 -35.08
CA GLU A 252 -3.16 -11.68 -34.98
C GLU A 252 -2.89 -11.06 -36.35
N ASP A 253 -3.37 -9.84 -36.57
CA ASP A 253 -3.06 -9.04 -37.73
C ASP A 253 -1.57 -8.71 -37.77
N SER A 254 -0.97 -8.79 -38.94
CA SER A 254 0.43 -8.46 -39.19
C SER A 254 0.59 -7.75 -40.53
N GLU A 255 1.78 -7.27 -40.85
CA GLU A 255 2.06 -6.67 -42.18
C GLU A 255 1.75 -7.62 -43.36
N GLU A 256 1.80 -8.93 -43.13
CA GLU A 256 1.57 -9.97 -44.15
C GLU A 256 0.19 -10.66 -44.08
N TYR A 257 -0.57 -10.42 -42.98
CA TYR A 257 -1.86 -11.08 -42.76
C TYR A 257 -2.88 -10.14 -42.11
N ARG A 258 -4.00 -9.92 -42.80
CA ARG A 258 -5.21 -9.28 -42.23
C ARG A 258 -6.36 -10.29 -42.37
N GLY A 259 -7.06 -10.52 -41.25
CA GLY A 259 -8.21 -11.39 -41.17
C GLY A 259 -9.52 -10.62 -41.11
N ASP A 260 -10.63 -11.35 -41.36
CA ASP A 260 -11.99 -10.77 -41.28
C ASP A 260 -12.64 -10.93 -39.91
N GLY A 261 -11.90 -11.47 -38.91
CA GLY A 261 -12.41 -11.65 -37.55
C GLY A 261 -12.29 -10.37 -36.69
N HIS A 262 -13.10 -10.29 -35.64
CA HIS A 262 -13.25 -9.09 -34.85
C HIS A 262 -12.34 -9.06 -33.60
N PHE A 263 -11.84 -10.21 -33.14
CA PHE A 263 -10.93 -10.29 -32.00
C PHE A 263 -10.01 -11.50 -32.02
N THR A 264 -8.87 -11.37 -31.40
CA THR A 264 -7.89 -12.43 -31.18
C THR A 264 -7.75 -12.77 -29.70
N VAL A 265 -7.29 -13.99 -29.39
CA VAL A 265 -7.14 -14.49 -28.01
C VAL A 265 -5.71 -14.95 -27.79
N ASP A 266 -5.00 -14.32 -26.87
CA ASP A 266 -3.74 -14.85 -26.35
C ASP A 266 -4.04 -15.73 -25.12
N GLU A 267 -4.00 -17.05 -25.34
CA GLU A 267 -4.24 -18.03 -24.27
C GLU A 267 -3.13 -18.04 -23.19
N LYS A 268 -1.93 -17.52 -23.49
CA LYS A 268 -0.80 -17.53 -22.55
C LYS A 268 -0.89 -16.38 -21.56
N SER A 269 -1.24 -15.19 -22.03
CA SER A 269 -1.41 -14.01 -21.22
C SER A 269 -2.83 -13.84 -20.66
N LYS A 270 -3.77 -14.72 -21.05
CA LYS A 270 -5.21 -14.60 -20.75
C LYS A 270 -5.78 -13.22 -21.14
N GLN A 271 -5.41 -12.75 -22.34
CA GLN A 271 -5.87 -11.48 -22.90
C GLN A 271 -6.67 -11.69 -24.19
N VAL A 272 -7.55 -10.74 -24.45
CA VAL A 272 -8.33 -10.68 -25.69
C VAL A 272 -8.10 -9.30 -26.30
N HIS A 273 -7.81 -9.26 -27.58
CA HIS A 273 -7.54 -8.02 -28.31
C HIS A 273 -8.53 -7.87 -29.47
N LEU A 274 -9.13 -6.67 -29.60
CA LEU A 274 -9.89 -6.33 -30.78
C LEU A 274 -8.93 -6.17 -31.97
N THR A 275 -9.34 -6.68 -33.14
CA THR A 275 -8.67 -6.39 -34.41
C THR A 275 -9.10 -5.02 -34.94
N GLU A 276 -8.43 -4.48 -35.96
CA GLU A 276 -8.81 -3.22 -36.59
C GLU A 276 -10.26 -3.29 -37.12
N THR A 277 -10.61 -4.40 -37.82
CA THR A 277 -11.96 -4.67 -38.28
C THR A 277 -12.97 -4.82 -37.12
N GLY A 278 -12.54 -5.44 -36.02
CA GLY A 278 -13.36 -5.59 -34.81
C GLY A 278 -13.63 -4.29 -34.12
N GLN A 279 -12.68 -3.37 -34.07
CA GLN A 279 -12.87 -2.03 -33.55
C GLN A 279 -13.93 -1.26 -34.34
N GLU A 280 -13.77 -1.18 -35.67
CA GLU A 280 -14.74 -0.51 -36.54
C GLU A 280 -16.14 -1.11 -36.38
N PHE A 281 -16.25 -2.43 -36.30
CA PHE A 281 -17.54 -3.11 -36.15
C PHE A 281 -18.18 -2.83 -34.76
N VAL A 282 -17.41 -2.79 -33.70
CA VAL A 282 -17.92 -2.44 -32.36
C VAL A 282 -18.34 -0.97 -32.31
N GLU A 283 -17.60 -0.05 -32.90
CA GLU A 283 -17.95 1.36 -33.01
C GLU A 283 -19.29 1.55 -33.75
N GLU A 284 -19.50 0.87 -34.89
CA GLU A 284 -20.76 0.86 -35.61
C GLU A 284 -21.93 0.34 -34.75
N LEU A 285 -21.71 -0.74 -33.98
CA LEU A 285 -22.72 -1.29 -33.09
C LEU A 285 -23.07 -0.35 -31.96
N LEU A 286 -22.08 0.35 -31.37
CA LEU A 286 -22.28 1.31 -30.30
C LEU A 286 -23.06 2.54 -30.79
N VAL A 287 -22.72 3.07 -31.97
CA VAL A 287 -23.44 4.17 -32.59
C VAL A 287 -24.90 3.76 -32.91
N LYS A 288 -25.09 2.59 -33.51
CA LYS A 288 -26.42 2.06 -33.84
C LYS A 288 -27.33 1.88 -32.61
N ASN A 289 -26.74 1.58 -31.44
CA ASN A 289 -27.45 1.43 -30.18
C ASN A 289 -27.53 2.73 -29.34
N GLY A 290 -27.08 3.86 -29.89
CA GLY A 290 -27.12 5.16 -29.22
C GLY A 290 -26.24 5.26 -27.97
N MET A 291 -25.12 4.55 -27.94
CA MET A 291 -24.15 4.56 -26.86
C MET A 291 -22.91 5.41 -27.21
N MET A 292 -22.73 5.77 -28.47
CA MET A 292 -21.61 6.57 -28.97
C MET A 292 -22.12 7.49 -30.09
N GLN A 293 -21.48 8.64 -30.29
CA GLN A 293 -21.83 9.57 -31.37
C GLN A 293 -21.20 9.14 -32.70
N GLU A 294 -21.84 9.48 -33.81
CA GLU A 294 -21.33 9.16 -35.14
C GLU A 294 -20.04 10.01 -35.41
N GLY A 295 -18.97 9.33 -35.76
CA GLY A 295 -17.66 9.94 -36.01
C GLY A 295 -16.68 9.90 -34.82
N ASP A 296 -17.15 9.50 -33.65
CA ASP A 296 -16.28 9.27 -32.50
C ASP A 296 -15.55 7.92 -32.60
N THR A 297 -14.43 7.79 -31.87
CA THR A 297 -13.70 6.54 -31.75
C THR A 297 -13.74 5.98 -30.31
N LEU A 298 -13.64 4.68 -30.18
CA LEU A 298 -13.57 4.01 -28.86
C LEU A 298 -12.38 4.48 -27.99
N TYR A 299 -11.31 4.92 -28.64
CA TYR A 299 -10.08 5.37 -27.96
C TYR A 299 -10.06 6.88 -27.66
N SER A 300 -11.15 7.59 -27.92
CA SER A 300 -11.28 8.99 -27.49
C SER A 300 -11.46 9.06 -25.95
N PRO A 301 -10.98 10.11 -25.30
CA PRO A 301 -11.13 10.28 -23.84
C PRO A 301 -12.59 10.14 -23.35
N ALA A 302 -13.56 10.64 -24.11
CA ALA A 302 -14.96 10.55 -23.79
C ALA A 302 -15.52 9.08 -23.77
N ASN A 303 -14.91 8.18 -24.55
CA ASN A 303 -15.38 6.81 -24.74
C ASN A 303 -14.53 5.74 -24.03
N ILE A 304 -13.55 6.14 -23.22
CA ILE A 304 -12.68 5.21 -22.47
C ILE A 304 -13.50 4.25 -21.60
N SER A 305 -14.56 4.74 -20.97
CA SER A 305 -15.46 3.91 -20.17
C SER A 305 -16.18 2.85 -21.03
N LEU A 306 -16.62 3.19 -22.24
CA LEU A 306 -17.22 2.23 -23.18
C LEU A 306 -16.22 1.15 -23.59
N LEU A 307 -15.01 1.54 -23.93
CA LEU A 307 -13.92 0.61 -24.26
C LEU A 307 -13.66 -0.38 -23.12
N HIS A 308 -13.62 0.12 -21.89
CA HIS A 308 -13.46 -0.71 -20.70
C HIS A 308 -14.57 -1.76 -20.58
N HIS A 309 -15.83 -1.35 -20.68
CA HIS A 309 -16.98 -2.27 -20.60
C HIS A 309 -16.98 -3.30 -21.74
N VAL A 310 -16.63 -2.89 -22.95
CA VAL A 310 -16.49 -3.81 -24.11
C VAL A 310 -15.41 -4.85 -23.84
N ASN A 311 -14.24 -4.44 -23.38
CA ASN A 311 -13.15 -5.34 -23.04
C ASN A 311 -13.52 -6.30 -21.90
N ALA A 312 -14.16 -5.80 -20.84
CA ALA A 312 -14.60 -6.63 -19.72
C ALA A 312 -15.63 -7.68 -20.17
N ALA A 313 -16.62 -7.27 -20.97
CA ALA A 313 -17.62 -8.17 -21.53
C ALA A 313 -17.01 -9.21 -22.49
N LEU A 314 -16.09 -8.79 -23.35
CA LEU A 314 -15.40 -9.70 -24.27
C LEU A 314 -14.55 -10.74 -23.52
N ARG A 315 -13.80 -10.31 -22.50
CA ARG A 315 -13.06 -11.21 -21.60
C ARG A 315 -13.97 -12.20 -20.90
N ALA A 316 -15.11 -11.72 -20.34
CA ALA A 316 -16.08 -12.56 -19.65
C ALA A 316 -16.64 -13.67 -20.55
N HIS A 317 -16.94 -13.36 -21.82
CA HIS A 317 -17.46 -14.34 -22.77
C HIS A 317 -16.42 -15.32 -23.28
N VAL A 318 -15.19 -14.87 -23.51
CA VAL A 318 -14.17 -15.62 -24.24
C VAL A 318 -13.25 -16.42 -23.32
N LEU A 319 -12.90 -15.89 -22.15
CA LEU A 319 -11.87 -16.46 -21.26
C LEU A 319 -12.44 -17.17 -20.04
N PHE A 320 -13.68 -16.87 -19.63
CA PHE A 320 -14.24 -17.36 -18.37
C PHE A 320 -15.41 -18.30 -18.64
N GLU A 321 -15.31 -19.54 -18.16
CA GLU A 321 -16.31 -20.58 -18.36
C GLU A 321 -17.04 -20.94 -17.05
N LYS A 322 -18.37 -21.06 -17.13
CA LYS A 322 -19.21 -21.51 -16.02
C LYS A 322 -18.82 -22.94 -15.61
N ASN A 323 -18.82 -23.21 -14.31
CA ASN A 323 -18.38 -24.45 -13.67
C ASN A 323 -16.89 -24.80 -13.85
N VAL A 324 -16.10 -23.88 -14.43
CA VAL A 324 -14.64 -23.98 -14.55
C VAL A 324 -13.96 -22.87 -13.78
N ASP A 325 -14.24 -21.63 -14.13
CA ASP A 325 -13.64 -20.45 -13.51
C ASP A 325 -14.56 -19.82 -12.46
N TYR A 326 -15.86 -20.09 -12.54
CA TYR A 326 -16.87 -19.65 -11.58
C TYR A 326 -18.08 -20.57 -11.56
N ILE A 327 -18.85 -20.47 -10.48
CA ILE A 327 -20.17 -21.10 -10.35
C ILE A 327 -21.23 -20.01 -10.11
N VAL A 328 -22.48 -20.33 -10.46
CA VAL A 328 -23.62 -19.49 -10.08
C VAL A 328 -24.38 -20.24 -9.01
N THR A 329 -24.51 -19.63 -7.85
CA THR A 329 -25.21 -20.23 -6.71
C THR A 329 -26.74 -20.22 -6.94
N PRO A 330 -27.51 -21.03 -6.20
CA PRO A 330 -28.98 -20.99 -6.28
C PRO A 330 -29.59 -19.61 -5.97
N ASP A 331 -28.87 -18.79 -5.20
CA ASP A 331 -29.30 -17.42 -4.84
C ASP A 331 -28.96 -16.40 -5.93
N GLY A 332 -28.33 -16.85 -7.02
CA GLY A 332 -27.99 -16.01 -8.18
C GLY A 332 -26.68 -15.21 -7.99
N GLU A 333 -25.79 -15.64 -7.13
CA GLU A 333 -24.45 -15.04 -6.98
C GLU A 333 -23.42 -15.78 -7.84
N VAL A 334 -22.55 -14.99 -8.46
CA VAL A 334 -21.35 -15.52 -9.15
C VAL A 334 -20.23 -15.69 -8.13
N VAL A 335 -19.74 -16.91 -7.96
CA VAL A 335 -18.65 -17.24 -7.03
C VAL A 335 -17.46 -17.76 -7.81
N ILE A 336 -16.29 -17.17 -7.58
CA ILE A 336 -15.04 -17.55 -8.24
C ILE A 336 -14.62 -18.96 -7.82
N VAL A 337 -14.05 -19.73 -8.75
CA VAL A 337 -13.40 -21.01 -8.50
C VAL A 337 -11.90 -20.84 -8.72
N ASP A 338 -11.10 -21.13 -7.71
CA ASP A 338 -9.64 -21.10 -7.81
C ASP A 338 -9.13 -22.11 -8.84
N GLU A 339 -8.31 -21.63 -9.76
CA GLU A 339 -7.79 -22.44 -10.89
C GLU A 339 -6.89 -23.59 -10.41
N HIS A 340 -6.16 -23.41 -9.31
CA HIS A 340 -5.19 -24.38 -8.81
C HIS A 340 -5.80 -25.40 -7.86
N THR A 341 -6.67 -24.95 -6.98
CA THR A 341 -7.25 -25.80 -5.92
C THR A 341 -8.63 -26.33 -6.27
N GLY A 342 -9.34 -25.71 -7.22
CA GLY A 342 -10.73 -26.02 -7.56
C GLY A 342 -11.73 -25.63 -6.47
N ARG A 343 -11.31 -24.87 -5.47
CA ARG A 343 -12.17 -24.40 -4.37
C ARG A 343 -12.94 -23.16 -4.78
N THR A 344 -14.16 -23.04 -4.26
CA THR A 344 -14.93 -21.79 -4.38
C THR A 344 -14.38 -20.73 -3.44
N MET A 345 -14.40 -19.48 -3.89
CA MET A 345 -13.95 -18.32 -3.13
C MET A 345 -15.10 -17.34 -2.90
N PRO A 346 -16.01 -17.59 -1.95
CA PRO A 346 -17.11 -16.66 -1.64
C PRO A 346 -16.55 -15.33 -1.14
N GLY A 347 -17.26 -14.24 -1.47
CA GLY A 347 -16.86 -12.90 -1.09
C GLY A 347 -15.75 -12.29 -1.97
N ARG A 348 -14.99 -13.09 -2.74
CA ARG A 348 -14.04 -12.58 -3.74
C ARG A 348 -14.73 -12.22 -5.03
N ARG A 349 -14.31 -11.10 -5.61
CA ARG A 349 -14.80 -10.63 -6.92
C ARG A 349 -13.61 -10.33 -7.83
N TRP A 350 -13.77 -10.57 -9.13
CA TRP A 350 -12.79 -10.06 -10.09
C TRP A 350 -12.86 -8.54 -10.16
N SER A 351 -11.72 -7.90 -10.32
CA SER A 351 -11.59 -6.46 -10.54
C SER A 351 -11.97 -6.04 -11.96
N ASP A 352 -11.95 -4.74 -12.18
CA ASP A 352 -12.03 -4.11 -13.49
C ASP A 352 -13.30 -4.44 -14.26
N GLY A 353 -14.44 -4.42 -13.60
CA GLY A 353 -15.75 -4.69 -14.22
C GLY A 353 -15.96 -6.11 -14.73
N LEU A 354 -14.95 -7.00 -14.60
CA LEU A 354 -15.03 -8.37 -15.12
C LEU A 354 -16.12 -9.19 -14.40
N HIS A 355 -16.23 -9.01 -13.07
CA HIS A 355 -17.23 -9.74 -12.30
C HIS A 355 -18.65 -9.35 -12.72
N GLN A 356 -18.89 -8.05 -12.88
CA GLN A 356 -20.16 -7.50 -13.37
C GLN A 356 -20.45 -7.95 -14.81
N ALA A 357 -19.43 -8.01 -15.64
CA ALA A 357 -19.56 -8.55 -17.00
C ALA A 357 -19.94 -10.04 -17.00
N VAL A 358 -19.42 -10.84 -16.07
CA VAL A 358 -19.82 -12.25 -15.88
C VAL A 358 -21.25 -12.33 -15.31
N GLU A 359 -21.61 -11.48 -14.37
CA GLU A 359 -23.00 -11.39 -13.86
C GLU A 359 -23.98 -11.04 -14.99
N ALA A 360 -23.61 -10.09 -15.86
CA ALA A 360 -24.40 -9.73 -17.05
C ALA A 360 -24.50 -10.90 -18.05
N LYS A 361 -23.39 -11.62 -18.28
CA LYS A 361 -23.35 -12.82 -19.14
C LYS A 361 -24.27 -13.92 -18.65
N GLU A 362 -24.31 -14.15 -17.34
CA GLU A 362 -25.18 -15.19 -16.74
C GLU A 362 -26.62 -14.72 -16.51
N GLY A 363 -26.91 -13.43 -16.73
CA GLY A 363 -28.25 -12.84 -16.54
C GLY A 363 -28.71 -12.80 -15.09
N VAL A 364 -27.78 -12.80 -14.16
CA VAL A 364 -28.03 -12.62 -12.71
C VAL A 364 -28.02 -11.15 -12.33
N LYS A 365 -28.44 -10.84 -11.09
CA LYS A 365 -28.41 -9.45 -10.61
C LYS A 365 -26.99 -8.93 -10.58
N ILE A 366 -26.70 -7.87 -11.34
CA ILE A 366 -25.42 -7.19 -11.33
C ILE A 366 -25.29 -6.42 -10.03
N GLN A 367 -24.24 -6.64 -9.29
CA GLN A 367 -23.92 -5.87 -8.09
C GLN A 367 -23.07 -4.65 -8.48
N ASN A 368 -23.29 -3.54 -7.79
CA ASN A 368 -22.57 -2.30 -8.07
C ASN A 368 -21.07 -2.51 -8.02
N GLU A 369 -20.37 -1.88 -8.93
CA GLU A 369 -18.92 -1.82 -8.94
C GLU A 369 -18.43 -0.94 -7.78
N ASN A 370 -17.31 -1.29 -7.18
CA ASN A 370 -16.67 -0.42 -6.21
C ASN A 370 -15.78 0.58 -6.97
N GLN A 371 -16.10 1.86 -6.85
CA GLN A 371 -15.29 2.94 -7.39
C GLN A 371 -14.22 3.37 -6.39
N THR A 372 -13.01 3.67 -6.87
CA THR A 372 -11.96 4.28 -6.05
C THR A 372 -12.37 5.70 -5.66
N LEU A 373 -12.58 5.93 -4.36
CA LEU A 373 -12.89 7.24 -3.80
C LEU A 373 -11.63 8.06 -3.51
N ALA A 374 -10.59 7.39 -3.02
CA ALA A 374 -9.28 7.98 -2.75
C ALA A 374 -8.21 6.90 -2.75
N SER A 375 -7.02 7.22 -3.18
CA SER A 375 -5.87 6.31 -3.17
C SER A 375 -4.56 7.06 -2.94
N ILE A 376 -3.58 6.38 -2.36
CA ILE A 376 -2.20 6.87 -2.26
C ILE A 376 -1.26 5.68 -2.11
N THR A 377 -0.07 5.75 -2.70
CA THR A 377 0.98 4.75 -2.43
C THR A 377 1.68 5.05 -1.11
N PHE A 378 2.23 4.01 -0.45
CA PHE A 378 3.06 4.23 0.74
C PHE A 378 4.24 5.14 0.46
N GLN A 379 4.84 5.01 -0.72
CA GLN A 379 5.94 5.85 -1.14
C GLN A 379 5.57 7.33 -1.08
N ASN A 380 4.45 7.70 -1.69
CA ASN A 380 4.00 9.09 -1.71
C ASN A 380 3.47 9.55 -0.35
N TYR A 381 2.83 8.67 0.42
CA TYR A 381 2.38 9.00 1.77
C TYR A 381 3.56 9.36 2.70
N PHE A 382 4.59 8.50 2.79
CA PHE A 382 5.72 8.75 3.67
C PHE A 382 6.62 9.91 3.23
N ARG A 383 6.59 10.28 1.94
CA ARG A 383 7.24 11.51 1.45
C ARG A 383 6.57 12.81 1.93
N LEU A 384 5.37 12.75 2.49
CA LEU A 384 4.67 13.91 3.06
C LEU A 384 5.23 14.35 4.41
N TYR A 385 6.02 13.52 5.09
CA TYR A 385 6.64 13.90 6.35
C TYR A 385 7.80 14.87 6.12
N GLU A 386 7.90 15.91 6.94
CA GLU A 386 9.04 16.84 6.93
C GLU A 386 10.35 16.09 7.21
N LYS A 387 10.30 15.09 8.10
CA LYS A 387 11.40 14.20 8.42
C LYS A 387 10.93 12.77 8.54
N LEU A 388 11.60 11.88 7.80
CA LEU A 388 11.35 10.45 7.80
C LEU A 388 12.60 9.72 8.26
N SER A 389 12.43 8.70 9.09
CA SER A 389 13.49 7.78 9.48
C SER A 389 12.94 6.37 9.64
N GLY A 390 13.82 5.40 9.75
CA GLY A 390 13.39 4.03 9.93
C GLY A 390 14.42 3.16 10.62
N MET A 391 13.98 2.02 11.10
CA MET A 391 14.85 1.04 11.73
C MET A 391 14.47 -0.38 11.30
N THR A 392 15.47 -1.22 11.10
CA THR A 392 15.30 -2.65 10.79
C THR A 392 16.62 -3.39 11.06
N GLY A 393 16.57 -4.71 11.06
CA GLY A 393 17.78 -5.55 11.13
C GLY A 393 18.44 -5.84 9.76
N THR A 394 17.88 -5.39 8.64
CA THR A 394 18.20 -5.88 7.29
C THR A 394 18.02 -4.84 6.18
N ALA A 395 18.46 -3.60 6.38
CA ALA A 395 18.30 -2.53 5.38
C ALA A 395 19.40 -2.50 4.30
N ASP A 396 20.62 -2.93 4.60
CA ASP A 396 21.78 -2.78 3.71
C ASP A 396 21.58 -3.43 2.33
N THR A 397 20.82 -4.53 2.28
CA THR A 397 20.51 -5.21 1.01
C THR A 397 19.68 -4.36 0.07
N GLU A 398 18.84 -3.49 0.60
CA GLU A 398 17.91 -2.60 -0.13
C GLU A 398 18.29 -1.12 -0.01
N ALA A 399 19.51 -0.81 0.47
CA ALA A 399 19.97 0.57 0.71
C ALA A 399 19.87 1.46 -0.53
N PHE A 400 20.06 0.90 -1.73
CA PHE A 400 19.90 1.60 -2.99
C PHE A 400 18.46 2.04 -3.23
N GLU A 401 17.49 1.18 -2.96
CA GLU A 401 16.07 1.46 -3.12
C GLU A 401 15.61 2.53 -2.12
N PHE A 402 15.98 2.40 -0.85
CA PHE A 402 15.69 3.42 0.17
C PHE A 402 16.21 4.80 -0.22
N GLN A 403 17.42 4.86 -0.77
CA GLN A 403 18.00 6.12 -1.21
C GLN A 403 17.28 6.68 -2.44
N GLN A 404 16.96 5.85 -3.44
CA GLN A 404 16.33 6.30 -4.67
C GLN A 404 14.87 6.73 -4.49
N ILE A 405 14.10 5.96 -3.73
CA ILE A 405 12.65 6.19 -3.61
C ILE A 405 12.35 7.20 -2.50
N TYR A 406 12.99 7.05 -1.34
CA TYR A 406 12.65 7.82 -0.14
C TYR A 406 13.72 8.85 0.27
N GLY A 407 14.85 8.88 -0.40
CA GLY A 407 15.98 9.74 0.00
C GLY A 407 16.66 9.30 1.29
N LEU A 408 16.36 8.10 1.80
CA LEU A 408 16.84 7.61 3.08
C LEU A 408 18.20 6.92 2.95
N GLU A 409 19.17 7.40 3.70
CA GLU A 409 20.49 6.78 3.83
C GLU A 409 20.45 5.68 4.88
N THR A 410 21.10 4.54 4.60
CA THR A 410 21.22 3.44 5.56
C THR A 410 22.54 3.51 6.30
N VAL A 411 22.49 3.48 7.62
CA VAL A 411 23.65 3.39 8.50
C VAL A 411 23.65 2.06 9.24
N VAL A 412 24.64 1.22 8.97
CA VAL A 412 24.80 -0.07 9.64
C VAL A 412 25.49 0.14 10.98
N ILE A 413 24.77 -0.15 12.05
CA ILE A 413 25.23 0.05 13.43
C ILE A 413 25.86 -1.26 13.94
N PRO A 414 27.05 -1.23 14.54
CA PRO A 414 27.66 -2.42 15.10
C PRO A 414 26.82 -2.94 16.29
N THR A 415 26.87 -4.25 16.48
CA THR A 415 26.22 -4.89 17.64
C THR A 415 26.93 -4.53 18.94
N ASN A 416 26.19 -4.49 20.04
CA ASN A 416 26.73 -4.20 21.38
C ASN A 416 27.78 -5.25 21.80
N LYS A 417 27.51 -6.53 21.55
CA LYS A 417 28.46 -7.63 21.72
C LYS A 417 28.79 -8.28 20.39
N PRO A 418 29.99 -8.84 20.19
CA PRO A 418 30.32 -9.55 18.95
C PRO A 418 29.35 -10.73 18.70
N MET A 419 28.90 -10.86 17.46
CA MET A 419 28.07 -11.99 17.06
C MET A 419 28.89 -13.26 16.94
N VAL A 420 28.48 -14.31 17.66
CA VAL A 420 29.16 -15.63 17.70
C VAL A 420 28.33 -16.74 17.01
N ARG A 421 27.21 -16.40 16.39
CA ARG A 421 26.37 -17.36 15.66
C ARG A 421 27.14 -18.02 14.52
N ASN A 422 27.00 -19.34 14.38
CA ASN A 422 27.58 -20.11 13.31
C ASN A 422 26.59 -20.32 12.17
N ASP A 423 26.74 -19.57 11.08
CA ASP A 423 25.93 -19.73 9.87
C ASP A 423 26.57 -20.82 8.98
N MET A 424 25.97 -22.03 8.99
CA MET A 424 26.44 -23.16 8.22
C MET A 424 26.13 -23.00 6.73
N PRO A 425 26.93 -23.61 5.81
CA PRO A 425 26.66 -23.63 4.40
C PRO A 425 25.30 -24.27 4.07
N ASP A 426 24.70 -23.82 2.97
CA ASP A 426 23.47 -24.42 2.45
C ASP A 426 23.74 -25.85 1.97
N VAL A 427 22.74 -26.71 2.15
CA VAL A 427 22.75 -28.09 1.64
C VAL A 427 21.62 -28.26 0.63
N VAL A 428 21.93 -28.87 -0.51
CA VAL A 428 20.98 -29.06 -1.59
C VAL A 428 20.78 -30.53 -1.85
N TYR A 429 19.53 -30.95 -1.85
CA TYR A 429 19.06 -32.31 -2.10
C TYR A 429 18.42 -32.40 -3.50
N ARG A 430 18.30 -33.62 -4.00
CA ARG A 430 17.70 -33.87 -5.30
C ARG A 430 16.19 -33.60 -5.30
N SER A 431 15.51 -34.07 -4.25
CA SER A 431 14.06 -33.98 -4.10
C SER A 431 13.64 -33.29 -2.78
N GLU A 432 12.41 -32.85 -2.73
CA GLU A 432 11.81 -32.29 -1.52
C GLU A 432 11.67 -33.33 -0.41
N ALA A 433 11.37 -34.59 -0.77
CA ALA A 433 11.26 -35.69 0.20
C ALA A 433 12.59 -35.96 0.92
N GLU A 434 13.71 -35.99 0.20
CA GLU A 434 15.05 -36.15 0.79
C GLU A 434 15.40 -34.97 1.70
N LYS A 435 15.08 -33.74 1.26
CA LYS A 435 15.25 -32.52 2.05
C LYS A 435 14.52 -32.61 3.39
N PHE A 436 13.25 -32.97 3.40
CA PHE A 436 12.47 -33.11 4.63
C PHE A 436 12.99 -34.24 5.53
N ALA A 437 13.42 -35.34 4.97
CA ALA A 437 14.03 -36.42 5.75
C ALA A 437 15.30 -35.93 6.47
N ALA A 438 16.15 -35.18 5.80
CA ALA A 438 17.36 -34.58 6.38
C ALA A 438 17.03 -33.53 7.46
N ILE A 439 16.03 -32.69 7.25
CA ILE A 439 15.54 -31.71 8.24
C ILE A 439 15.07 -32.42 9.52
N ILE A 440 14.30 -33.49 9.38
CA ILE A 440 13.78 -34.26 10.51
C ILE A 440 14.93 -34.89 11.31
N GLU A 441 15.94 -35.38 10.63
CA GLU A 441 17.11 -35.98 11.28
C GLU A 441 17.95 -34.94 12.04
N ASP A 442 18.17 -33.74 11.45
CA ASP A 442 18.87 -32.65 12.16
C ASP A 442 18.06 -32.18 13.38
N ILE A 443 16.74 -32.05 13.25
CA ILE A 443 15.85 -31.70 14.39
C ILE A 443 16.01 -32.71 15.52
N LYS A 444 15.97 -34.05 15.25
CA LYS A 444 16.15 -35.10 16.25
C LYS A 444 17.47 -34.92 17.00
N GLN A 445 18.56 -34.77 16.26
CA GLN A 445 19.90 -34.62 16.85
C GLN A 445 20.03 -33.37 17.73
N ARG A 446 19.33 -32.28 17.38
CA ARG A 446 19.31 -31.04 18.17
C ARG A 446 18.45 -31.19 19.43
N VAL A 447 17.27 -31.75 19.28
CA VAL A 447 16.35 -32.01 20.42
C VAL A 447 17.00 -32.92 21.45
N GLU A 448 17.69 -33.97 21.03
CA GLU A 448 18.45 -34.86 21.91
C GLU A 448 19.54 -34.13 22.72
N LYS A 449 20.15 -33.11 22.15
CA LYS A 449 21.14 -32.23 22.82
C LYS A 449 20.49 -31.16 23.71
N GLY A 450 19.15 -31.06 23.74
CA GLY A 450 18.45 -29.98 24.41
C GLY A 450 18.52 -28.63 23.71
N GLN A 451 18.92 -28.59 22.44
CA GLN A 451 18.99 -27.36 21.65
C GLN A 451 17.62 -27.03 21.08
N PRO A 452 17.05 -25.79 21.29
CA PRO A 452 15.81 -25.37 20.66
C PRO A 452 16.01 -25.12 19.16
N VAL A 453 14.98 -25.45 18.37
CA VAL A 453 15.00 -25.35 16.90
C VAL A 453 13.83 -24.52 16.44
N LEU A 454 14.11 -23.52 15.61
CA LEU A 454 13.11 -22.76 14.86
C LEU A 454 13.25 -23.09 13.37
N VAL A 455 12.16 -23.62 12.80
CA VAL A 455 12.11 -23.96 11.38
C VAL A 455 11.30 -22.91 10.63
N GLY A 456 11.96 -22.19 9.71
CA GLY A 456 11.34 -21.22 8.82
C GLY A 456 10.84 -21.87 7.53
N THR A 457 9.56 -21.67 7.20
CA THR A 457 8.93 -22.14 5.96
C THR A 457 8.44 -20.96 5.12
N VAL A 458 8.38 -21.13 3.80
CA VAL A 458 7.98 -20.05 2.88
C VAL A 458 6.47 -19.91 2.74
N SER A 459 5.70 -20.96 3.05
CA SER A 459 4.24 -20.94 2.97
C SER A 459 3.59 -21.76 4.08
N ILE A 460 2.28 -21.54 4.28
CA ILE A 460 1.46 -22.28 5.23
C ILE A 460 1.42 -23.76 4.85
N GLU A 461 1.26 -24.07 3.55
CA GLU A 461 1.24 -25.46 3.06
C GLU A 461 2.53 -26.21 3.43
N LYS A 462 3.70 -25.61 3.21
CA LYS A 462 5.01 -26.20 3.57
C LYS A 462 5.12 -26.40 5.10
N SER A 463 4.59 -25.47 5.86
CA SER A 463 4.50 -25.56 7.32
C SER A 463 3.65 -26.77 7.77
N GLU A 464 2.51 -27.00 7.14
CA GLU A 464 1.62 -28.11 7.43
C GLU A 464 2.21 -29.47 6.99
N LEU A 465 2.83 -29.53 5.80
CA LEU A 465 3.52 -30.71 5.32
C LEU A 465 4.63 -31.14 6.29
N LEU A 466 5.47 -30.20 6.74
CA LEU A 466 6.52 -30.49 7.70
C LEU A 466 5.96 -30.86 9.06
N SER A 467 4.89 -30.19 9.53
CA SER A 467 4.20 -30.55 10.78
C SER A 467 3.70 -31.98 10.76
N ASN A 468 3.06 -32.40 9.67
CA ASN A 468 2.59 -33.77 9.51
C ASN A 468 3.75 -34.79 9.47
N ALA A 469 4.87 -34.45 8.85
CA ALA A 469 6.05 -35.30 8.82
C ALA A 469 6.68 -35.44 10.22
N LEU A 470 6.79 -34.37 11.00
CA LEU A 470 7.29 -34.37 12.38
C LEU A 470 6.36 -35.17 13.33
N LYS A 471 5.02 -35.05 13.15
CA LYS A 471 4.06 -35.88 13.91
C LYS A 471 4.26 -37.37 13.65
N LYS A 472 4.47 -37.77 12.37
CA LYS A 472 4.78 -39.14 11.99
C LYS A 472 6.10 -39.63 12.60
N ALA A 473 7.09 -38.74 12.73
CA ALA A 473 8.38 -39.01 13.36
C ALA A 473 8.34 -38.99 14.90
N GLY A 474 7.18 -38.67 15.51
CA GLY A 474 7.01 -38.62 16.97
C GLY A 474 7.67 -37.40 17.64
N ILE A 475 7.99 -36.34 16.89
CA ILE A 475 8.61 -35.12 17.41
C ILE A 475 7.52 -34.12 17.83
N LYS A 476 7.53 -33.72 19.10
CA LYS A 476 6.65 -32.69 19.62
C LYS A 476 7.09 -31.33 19.07
N HIS A 477 6.15 -30.55 18.53
CA HIS A 477 6.44 -29.25 17.96
C HIS A 477 5.23 -28.33 18.04
N ASN A 478 5.48 -27.04 17.95
CA ASN A 478 4.46 -25.99 17.81
C ASN A 478 4.51 -25.42 16.38
N VAL A 479 3.36 -24.99 15.87
CA VAL A 479 3.24 -24.32 14.56
C VAL A 479 2.76 -22.89 14.77
N LEU A 480 3.52 -21.96 14.24
CA LEU A 480 3.27 -20.54 14.28
C LEU A 480 2.97 -20.06 12.85
N ASN A 481 1.72 -19.82 12.55
CA ASN A 481 1.25 -19.32 11.26
C ASN A 481 0.11 -18.33 11.47
N ALA A 482 -0.30 -17.63 10.40
CA ALA A 482 -1.35 -16.64 10.44
C ALA A 482 -2.72 -17.10 10.97
N LYS A 483 -2.95 -18.42 11.04
CA LYS A 483 -4.21 -19.00 11.56
C LYS A 483 -4.36 -18.89 13.09
N PHE A 484 -3.30 -18.61 13.84
CA PHE A 484 -3.29 -18.71 15.30
C PHE A 484 -2.74 -17.47 16.00
N HIS A 485 -3.08 -16.27 15.53
CA HIS A 485 -2.59 -15.00 16.08
C HIS A 485 -2.74 -14.86 17.61
N GLU A 486 -3.85 -15.31 18.18
CA GLU A 486 -4.09 -15.22 19.62
C GLU A 486 -3.10 -16.06 20.47
N LYS A 487 -2.56 -17.15 19.90
CA LYS A 487 -1.60 -18.03 20.57
C LYS A 487 -0.15 -17.73 20.22
N GLU A 488 0.07 -16.77 19.35
CA GLU A 488 1.43 -16.43 18.85
C GLU A 488 2.38 -16.09 19.98
N ALA A 489 1.95 -15.20 20.89
CA ALA A 489 2.76 -14.78 22.03
C ALA A 489 3.12 -15.95 22.96
N GLU A 490 2.19 -16.89 23.19
CA GLU A 490 2.45 -18.07 24.03
C GLU A 490 3.44 -19.02 23.37
N ILE A 491 3.29 -19.28 22.06
CA ILE A 491 4.18 -20.15 21.30
C ILE A 491 5.60 -19.57 21.27
N VAL A 492 5.73 -18.26 21.02
CA VAL A 492 7.03 -17.57 21.00
C VAL A 492 7.69 -17.60 22.38
N ALA A 493 6.92 -17.39 23.46
CA ALA A 493 7.42 -17.46 24.83
C ALA A 493 8.01 -18.85 25.17
N GLU A 494 7.55 -19.91 24.52
CA GLU A 494 8.01 -21.27 24.74
C GLU A 494 9.11 -21.73 23.77
N ALA A 495 9.25 -21.04 22.61
CA ALA A 495 10.15 -21.45 21.52
C ALA A 495 11.64 -21.53 21.91
N GLY A 496 12.05 -20.81 22.96
CA GLY A 496 13.41 -20.86 23.50
C GLY A 496 13.69 -21.92 24.56
N LYS A 497 12.71 -22.74 24.95
CA LYS A 497 12.89 -23.81 25.94
C LYS A 497 13.81 -24.92 25.42
N PRO A 498 14.52 -25.66 26.31
CA PRO A 498 15.37 -26.79 25.90
C PRO A 498 14.61 -27.80 25.03
N GLY A 499 15.15 -28.10 23.84
CA GLY A 499 14.57 -29.09 22.93
C GLY A 499 13.23 -28.70 22.32
N ALA A 500 12.78 -27.46 22.46
CA ALA A 500 11.57 -26.96 21.81
C ALA A 500 11.75 -26.91 20.29
N VAL A 501 10.72 -27.37 19.55
CA VAL A 501 10.67 -27.27 18.08
C VAL A 501 9.51 -26.39 17.70
N THR A 502 9.78 -25.33 16.96
CA THR A 502 8.77 -24.39 16.47
C THR A 502 8.88 -24.25 14.95
N ILE A 503 7.80 -24.50 14.24
CA ILE A 503 7.70 -24.21 12.80
C ILE A 503 7.06 -22.84 12.67
N ALA A 504 7.68 -21.92 11.95
CA ALA A 504 7.14 -20.58 11.71
C ALA A 504 7.11 -20.27 10.22
N THR A 505 5.99 -19.73 9.73
CA THR A 505 5.95 -19.09 8.42
C THR A 505 6.69 -17.74 8.47
N ASN A 506 7.06 -17.22 7.33
CA ASN A 506 7.98 -16.10 7.17
C ASN A 506 7.64 -14.86 8.01
N MET A 507 6.36 -14.51 8.08
CA MET A 507 5.88 -13.31 8.77
C MET A 507 5.51 -13.55 10.23
N ALA A 508 5.25 -14.81 10.61
CA ALA A 508 4.84 -15.17 11.97
C ALA A 508 5.94 -14.93 12.99
N GLY A 509 5.60 -14.29 14.09
CA GLY A 509 6.54 -13.92 15.17
C GLY A 509 7.47 -12.77 14.84
N ARG A 510 7.21 -11.97 13.79
CA ARG A 510 7.99 -10.77 13.49
C ARG A 510 7.77 -9.72 14.58
N GLY A 511 8.82 -8.97 14.95
CA GLY A 511 8.76 -7.99 16.04
C GLY A 511 8.70 -8.61 17.45
N THR A 512 8.72 -9.95 17.57
CA THR A 512 8.77 -10.65 18.86
C THR A 512 10.14 -11.27 19.09
N ASP A 513 10.56 -11.33 20.36
CA ASP A 513 11.85 -11.87 20.76
C ASP A 513 11.70 -13.31 21.30
N ILE A 514 12.58 -14.22 20.88
CA ILE A 514 12.65 -15.58 21.41
C ILE A 514 13.68 -15.57 22.53
N VAL A 515 13.20 -15.63 23.76
CA VAL A 515 14.02 -15.66 24.96
C VAL A 515 14.53 -17.08 25.19
N LEU A 516 15.85 -17.27 25.20
CA LEU A 516 16.46 -18.57 25.48
C LEU A 516 16.13 -19.01 26.91
N GLY A 517 15.71 -20.27 27.06
CA GLY A 517 15.21 -20.81 28.34
C GLY A 517 13.70 -20.59 28.54
N GLY A 518 13.03 -19.87 27.60
CA GLY A 518 11.63 -19.45 27.66
C GLY A 518 11.42 -18.12 28.37
N SER A 519 10.29 -17.47 28.19
CA SER A 519 9.99 -16.17 28.79
C SER A 519 9.65 -16.31 30.28
N TRP A 520 10.52 -15.74 31.14
CA TRP A 520 10.24 -15.64 32.56
C TRP A 520 9.16 -14.58 32.86
N GLN A 521 9.06 -13.53 32.04
CA GLN A 521 8.03 -12.49 32.15
C GLN A 521 6.63 -13.09 31.97
N ALA A 522 6.44 -13.92 30.94
CA ALA A 522 5.16 -14.62 30.72
C ALA A 522 4.78 -15.57 31.87
N LYS A 523 5.76 -16.10 32.62
CA LYS A 523 5.50 -16.85 33.85
C LYS A 523 5.04 -15.93 34.99
N VAL A 524 5.61 -14.73 35.11
CA VAL A 524 5.25 -13.75 36.14
C VAL A 524 3.85 -13.16 35.87
N GLU A 525 3.52 -12.85 34.62
CA GLU A 525 2.20 -12.32 34.21
C GLU A 525 1.05 -13.30 34.50
N LYS A 526 1.31 -14.59 34.53
CA LYS A 526 0.32 -15.61 34.88
C LYS A 526 0.04 -15.73 36.38
N LEU A 527 0.79 -15.00 37.21
CA LEU A 527 0.61 -14.96 38.66
C LEU A 527 -0.21 -13.75 39.10
N ASP A 528 -1.21 -13.98 39.93
CA ASP A 528 -1.96 -12.89 40.54
C ASP A 528 -1.14 -12.22 41.65
N ASN A 529 -0.70 -10.95 41.42
CA ASN A 529 0.09 -10.15 42.35
C ASN A 529 1.37 -10.85 42.88
N PRO A 530 2.33 -11.18 42.03
CA PRO A 530 3.52 -11.88 42.45
C PRO A 530 4.38 -11.05 43.42
N THR A 531 4.89 -11.71 44.47
CA THR A 531 5.83 -11.06 45.40
C THR A 531 7.23 -10.94 44.76
N GLN A 532 8.05 -10.03 45.27
CA GLN A 532 9.42 -9.83 44.76
C GLN A 532 10.25 -11.13 44.85
N ASP A 533 10.09 -11.88 45.95
CA ASP A 533 10.78 -13.15 46.17
C ASP A 533 10.38 -14.21 45.15
N GLN A 534 9.09 -14.23 44.74
CA GLN A 534 8.60 -15.14 43.68
C GLN A 534 9.18 -14.78 42.32
N ILE A 535 9.27 -13.47 42.02
CA ILE A 535 9.88 -12.98 40.77
C ILE A 535 11.36 -13.36 40.72
N GLU A 536 12.10 -13.18 41.82
CA GLU A 536 13.53 -13.54 41.91
C GLU A 536 13.76 -15.06 41.80
N ALA A 537 12.89 -15.86 42.40
CA ALA A 537 12.94 -17.33 42.27
C ALA A 537 12.72 -17.75 40.81
N ILE A 538 11.71 -17.19 40.12
CA ILE A 538 11.45 -17.47 38.71
C ILE A 538 12.64 -17.06 37.84
N LYS A 539 13.24 -15.91 38.09
CA LYS A 539 14.44 -15.46 37.38
C LYS A 539 15.65 -16.37 37.61
N ALA A 540 15.85 -16.85 38.84
CA ALA A 540 16.93 -17.78 39.15
C ALA A 540 16.76 -19.14 38.46
N GLU A 541 15.54 -19.69 38.45
CA GLU A 541 15.21 -20.89 37.70
C GLU A 541 15.43 -20.71 36.19
N TRP A 542 14.91 -19.62 35.64
CA TRP A 542 15.09 -19.26 34.23
C TRP A 542 16.58 -19.19 33.88
N LYS A 543 17.40 -18.56 34.71
CA LYS A 543 18.82 -18.40 34.45
C LYS A 543 19.54 -19.74 34.29
N GLN A 544 19.18 -20.72 35.12
CA GLN A 544 19.73 -22.08 34.99
C GLN A 544 19.37 -22.74 33.68
N VAL A 545 18.09 -22.62 33.27
CA VAL A 545 17.59 -23.16 32.00
C VAL A 545 18.21 -22.45 30.81
N HIS A 546 18.34 -21.13 30.90
CA HIS A 546 19.02 -20.31 29.89
C HIS A 546 20.48 -20.75 29.67
N ASP A 547 21.24 -20.93 30.74
CA ASP A 547 22.63 -21.38 30.67
C ASP A 547 22.74 -22.79 30.06
N GLN A 548 21.81 -23.70 30.35
CA GLN A 548 21.74 -25.02 29.71
C GLN A 548 21.51 -24.91 28.20
N VAL A 549 20.61 -24.04 27.74
CA VAL A 549 20.36 -23.82 26.31
C VAL A 549 21.58 -23.21 25.62
N LEU A 550 22.28 -22.29 26.28
CA LEU A 550 23.52 -21.73 25.75
C LEU A 550 24.61 -22.80 25.59
N GLN A 551 24.78 -23.71 26.59
CA GLN A 551 25.71 -24.83 26.51
C GLN A 551 25.34 -25.83 25.41
N ALA A 552 24.04 -25.99 25.14
CA ALA A 552 23.55 -26.82 24.02
C ALA A 552 23.79 -26.19 22.64
N GLY A 553 24.26 -24.94 22.59
CA GLY A 553 24.56 -24.19 21.34
C GLY A 553 23.56 -23.10 20.98
N GLY A 554 22.66 -22.71 21.92
CA GLY A 554 21.66 -21.67 21.70
C GLY A 554 20.58 -22.08 20.70
N LEU A 555 19.84 -21.11 20.13
CA LEU A 555 18.80 -21.38 19.16
C LEU A 555 19.37 -21.79 17.80
N HIS A 556 18.89 -22.93 17.27
CA HIS A 556 19.20 -23.38 15.92
C HIS A 556 18.11 -22.97 14.94
N ILE A 557 18.48 -22.35 13.80
CA ILE A 557 17.57 -21.95 12.74
C ILE A 557 17.69 -22.91 11.56
N ILE A 558 16.58 -23.47 11.14
CA ILE A 558 16.48 -24.23 9.89
C ILE A 558 15.63 -23.45 8.90
N GLY A 559 16.20 -23.13 7.73
CA GLY A 559 15.42 -22.64 6.59
C GLY A 559 15.08 -23.80 5.66
N THR A 560 13.82 -24.01 5.35
CA THR A 560 13.39 -25.10 4.45
C THR A 560 13.58 -24.78 2.98
N GLU A 561 13.68 -23.48 2.65
CA GLU A 561 13.96 -22.95 1.31
C GLU A 561 14.68 -21.60 1.43
N ARG A 562 15.26 -21.12 0.33
CA ARG A 562 15.66 -19.73 0.20
C ARG A 562 14.47 -18.90 -0.26
N HIS A 563 14.29 -17.76 0.37
CA HIS A 563 13.27 -16.81 -0.02
C HIS A 563 13.65 -16.03 -1.27
N GLU A 564 12.69 -15.34 -1.88
CA GLU A 564 12.92 -14.47 -3.03
C GLU A 564 13.90 -13.32 -2.72
N SER A 565 13.94 -12.87 -1.47
CA SER A 565 14.85 -11.81 -1.00
C SER A 565 15.83 -12.34 0.04
N ARG A 566 17.12 -11.97 -0.11
CA ARG A 566 18.18 -12.25 0.87
C ARG A 566 17.88 -11.62 2.23
N ARG A 567 17.15 -10.54 2.24
CA ARG A 567 16.73 -9.83 3.44
C ARG A 567 15.90 -10.74 4.36
N ILE A 568 14.93 -11.45 3.80
CA ILE A 568 14.07 -12.37 4.55
C ILE A 568 14.89 -13.52 5.14
N ASP A 569 15.82 -14.08 4.38
CA ASP A 569 16.76 -15.08 4.89
C ASP A 569 17.58 -14.55 6.08
N ASN A 570 18.05 -13.31 6.00
CA ASN A 570 18.80 -12.66 7.07
C ASN A 570 17.91 -12.37 8.30
N GLN A 571 16.65 -12.02 8.12
CA GLN A 571 15.69 -11.85 9.22
C GLN A 571 15.44 -13.18 9.95
N LEU A 572 15.30 -14.29 9.21
CA LEU A 572 15.15 -15.60 9.79
C LEU A 572 16.39 -15.97 10.61
N ARG A 573 17.59 -15.85 10.03
CA ARG A 573 18.86 -16.07 10.77
C ARG A 573 18.99 -15.17 11.99
N GLY A 574 18.53 -13.91 11.89
CA GLY A 574 18.61 -12.89 12.94
C GLY A 574 17.79 -13.21 14.20
N ARG A 575 16.97 -14.25 14.17
CA ARG A 575 16.25 -14.72 15.37
C ARG A 575 17.16 -15.46 16.34
N SER A 576 18.35 -15.86 15.90
CA SER A 576 19.37 -16.57 16.70
C SER A 576 20.66 -15.76 16.83
N GLY A 577 21.45 -16.00 17.88
CA GLY A 577 22.73 -15.35 18.12
C GLY A 577 22.61 -13.88 18.52
N ARG A 578 21.65 -13.56 19.37
CA ARG A 578 21.36 -12.19 19.85
C ARG A 578 22.23 -11.85 21.06
N GLN A 579 22.62 -10.59 21.19
CA GLN A 579 23.41 -10.06 22.32
C GLN A 579 24.65 -10.88 22.69
N GLY A 580 25.31 -11.48 21.67
CA GLY A 580 26.49 -12.33 21.86
C GLY A 580 26.21 -13.75 22.31
N ASP A 581 24.95 -14.19 22.33
CA ASP A 581 24.59 -15.58 22.62
C ASP A 581 25.04 -16.54 21.52
N ALA A 582 25.30 -17.77 21.89
CA ALA A 582 25.54 -18.86 20.95
C ALA A 582 24.29 -19.08 20.07
N GLY A 583 24.49 -19.57 18.87
CA GLY A 583 23.43 -19.92 17.95
C GLY A 583 23.97 -20.50 16.65
N SER A 584 23.09 -21.05 15.84
CA SER A 584 23.46 -21.58 14.54
C SER A 584 22.33 -21.52 13.54
N SER A 585 22.66 -21.52 12.26
CA SER A 585 21.67 -21.57 11.18
C SER A 585 22.10 -22.46 10.04
N ARG A 586 21.15 -23.10 9.37
CA ARG A 586 21.35 -23.88 8.14
C ARG A 586 20.15 -23.83 7.24
N PHE A 587 20.37 -23.69 5.92
CA PHE A 587 19.32 -23.80 4.91
C PHE A 587 19.39 -25.16 4.22
N TYR A 588 18.24 -25.82 4.12
CA TYR A 588 18.02 -27.08 3.43
C TYR A 588 17.21 -26.80 2.16
N LEU A 589 17.76 -27.13 1.02
CA LEU A 589 17.22 -26.80 -0.29
C LEU A 589 17.01 -28.06 -1.11
N SER A 590 16.11 -28.02 -2.08
CA SER A 590 15.95 -29.06 -3.09
C SER A 590 15.96 -28.45 -4.50
N MET A 591 16.29 -29.27 -5.50
CA MET A 591 16.21 -28.86 -6.91
C MET A 591 14.78 -28.57 -7.36
N GLU A 592 13.78 -29.02 -6.57
CA GLU A 592 12.35 -28.81 -6.81
C GLU A 592 11.87 -27.47 -6.25
N ASP A 593 12.65 -26.79 -5.38
CA ASP A 593 12.29 -25.50 -4.81
C ASP A 593 12.12 -24.44 -5.89
N THR A 594 11.11 -23.59 -5.76
CA THR A 594 10.70 -22.62 -6.77
C THR A 594 11.85 -21.76 -7.28
N LEU A 595 12.68 -21.23 -6.38
CA LEU A 595 13.81 -20.38 -6.75
C LEU A 595 14.83 -21.14 -7.59
N LEU A 596 15.18 -22.38 -7.21
CA LEU A 596 16.14 -23.21 -7.94
C LEU A 596 15.57 -23.66 -9.28
N ARG A 597 14.29 -24.05 -9.35
CA ARG A 597 13.61 -24.47 -10.58
C ARG A 597 13.57 -23.34 -11.63
N ILE A 598 13.33 -22.09 -11.22
CA ILE A 598 13.23 -20.95 -12.15
C ILE A 598 14.62 -20.53 -12.69
N PHE A 599 15.65 -20.57 -11.86
CA PHE A 599 16.95 -20.00 -12.20
C PHE A 599 18.03 -21.02 -12.58
N THR A 600 17.73 -22.33 -12.48
CA THR A 600 18.64 -23.38 -12.93
C THR A 600 18.23 -23.83 -14.33
N SER A 601 19.16 -23.78 -15.30
CA SER A 601 18.85 -24.29 -16.64
C SER A 601 18.66 -25.81 -16.58
N ASP A 602 17.80 -26.35 -17.46
CA ASP A 602 17.48 -27.79 -17.54
C ASP A 602 18.76 -28.65 -17.65
N ARG A 603 19.76 -28.16 -18.39
CA ARG A 603 21.06 -28.84 -18.53
C ARG A 603 21.84 -28.89 -17.21
N MET A 604 21.82 -27.79 -16.46
CA MET A 604 22.49 -27.71 -15.16
C MET A 604 21.76 -28.57 -14.13
N ALA A 605 20.42 -28.54 -14.14
CA ALA A 605 19.58 -29.37 -13.27
C ALA A 605 19.84 -30.87 -13.55
N ALA A 606 19.84 -31.29 -14.81
CA ALA A 606 20.13 -32.65 -15.20
C ALA A 606 21.55 -33.10 -14.81
N LEU A 607 22.55 -32.21 -14.93
CA LEU A 607 23.94 -32.49 -14.59
C LEU A 607 24.12 -32.63 -13.08
N ILE A 608 23.45 -31.80 -12.29
CA ILE A 608 23.43 -31.90 -10.83
C ILE A 608 22.71 -33.18 -10.40
N GLN A 609 21.55 -33.47 -10.96
CA GLN A 609 20.76 -34.68 -10.64
C GLN A 609 21.49 -35.98 -11.01
N SER A 610 22.21 -36.01 -12.14
CA SER A 610 22.97 -37.20 -12.57
C SER A 610 24.22 -37.46 -11.75
N GLY A 611 24.75 -36.48 -11.04
CA GLY A 611 25.91 -36.56 -10.20
C GLY A 611 25.63 -36.79 -8.71
N MET A 612 24.36 -36.98 -8.33
CA MET A 612 23.94 -37.17 -6.94
C MET A 612 23.40 -38.59 -6.71
N ASP A 613 23.92 -39.28 -5.72
CA ASP A 613 23.27 -40.48 -5.23
C ASP A 613 22.04 -40.18 -4.38
N GLU A 614 21.16 -41.16 -4.23
CA GLU A 614 19.92 -40.98 -3.44
C GLU A 614 20.26 -40.71 -1.97
N GLY A 615 19.73 -39.60 -1.43
CA GLY A 615 20.01 -39.16 -0.06
C GLY A 615 21.32 -38.38 0.13
N GLU A 616 22.11 -38.16 -0.92
CA GLU A 616 23.34 -37.38 -0.84
C GLU A 616 23.05 -35.88 -0.97
N ALA A 617 23.70 -35.09 -0.10
CA ALA A 617 23.60 -33.62 -0.13
C ALA A 617 24.79 -32.98 -0.82
N ILE A 618 24.55 -32.01 -1.68
CA ILE A 618 25.62 -31.16 -2.19
C ILE A 618 25.81 -29.95 -1.28
N GLU A 619 26.98 -29.82 -0.74
CA GLU A 619 27.46 -28.67 -0.01
C GLU A 619 28.50 -27.93 -0.84
N SER A 620 28.12 -26.87 -1.54
CA SER A 620 29.00 -26.15 -2.46
C SER A 620 28.86 -24.63 -2.34
N LYS A 621 29.99 -23.97 -2.05
CA LYS A 621 30.05 -22.49 -2.05
C LYS A 621 29.72 -21.87 -3.41
N MET A 622 29.92 -22.61 -4.49
CA MET A 622 29.59 -22.17 -5.84
C MET A 622 28.07 -22.12 -6.05
N LEU A 623 27.36 -23.12 -5.53
CA LEU A 623 25.91 -23.23 -5.60
C LEU A 623 25.25 -22.12 -4.75
N SER A 624 25.73 -21.92 -3.51
CA SER A 624 25.26 -20.81 -2.66
C SER A 624 25.43 -19.44 -3.33
N ARG A 625 26.54 -19.21 -4.04
CA ARG A 625 26.74 -17.97 -4.81
C ARG A 625 25.79 -17.85 -6.02
N SER A 626 25.43 -18.98 -6.65
CA SER A 626 24.47 -18.98 -7.77
C SER A 626 23.07 -18.67 -7.28
N ILE A 627 22.67 -19.20 -6.14
CA ILE A 627 21.40 -18.90 -5.48
C ILE A 627 21.34 -17.41 -5.10
N GLU A 628 22.39 -16.86 -4.51
CA GLU A 628 22.48 -15.44 -4.18
C GLU A 628 22.34 -14.54 -5.44
N LYS A 629 22.92 -14.95 -6.57
CA LYS A 629 22.75 -14.23 -7.84
C LYS A 629 21.31 -14.31 -8.35
N ALA A 630 20.64 -15.44 -8.17
CA ALA A 630 19.24 -15.62 -8.51
C ALA A 630 18.36 -14.68 -7.66
N GLN A 631 18.56 -14.67 -6.35
CA GLN A 631 17.85 -13.75 -5.43
C GLN A 631 18.06 -12.28 -5.84
N ARG A 632 19.27 -11.85 -6.15
CA ARG A 632 19.53 -10.49 -6.63
C ARG A 632 18.78 -10.13 -7.90
N LYS A 633 18.56 -11.10 -8.81
CA LYS A 633 17.75 -10.85 -10.01
C LYS A 633 16.28 -10.68 -9.68
N VAL A 634 15.76 -11.49 -8.75
CA VAL A 634 14.36 -11.34 -8.28
C VAL A 634 14.18 -10.01 -7.54
N GLU A 635 15.12 -9.67 -6.64
CA GLU A 635 15.13 -8.38 -5.93
C GLU A 635 15.11 -7.21 -6.93
N GLY A 636 15.97 -7.27 -7.97
CA GLY A 636 16.00 -6.25 -9.03
C GLY A 636 14.68 -6.14 -9.79
N ARG A 637 14.07 -7.28 -10.17
CA ARG A 637 12.77 -7.27 -10.85
C ARG A 637 11.67 -6.69 -9.97
N ASN A 638 11.64 -7.06 -8.69
CA ASN A 638 10.65 -6.54 -7.75
C ASN A 638 10.85 -5.03 -7.53
N PHE A 639 12.09 -4.56 -7.49
CA PHE A 639 12.41 -3.13 -7.46
C PHE A 639 11.88 -2.41 -8.70
N ASP A 640 12.11 -2.96 -9.91
CA ASP A 640 11.62 -2.37 -11.15
C ASP A 640 10.09 -2.26 -11.17
N ILE A 641 9.38 -3.29 -10.66
CA ILE A 641 7.91 -3.26 -10.53
C ILE A 641 7.46 -2.14 -9.58
N ARG A 642 8.07 -2.03 -8.38
CA ARG A 642 7.73 -0.96 -7.42
C ARG A 642 8.05 0.42 -7.97
N LYS A 643 9.18 0.56 -8.67
CA LYS A 643 9.56 1.80 -9.33
C LYS A 643 8.59 2.19 -10.43
N GLN A 644 8.15 1.23 -11.23
CA GLN A 644 7.16 1.48 -12.27
C GLN A 644 5.81 1.91 -11.68
N LEU A 645 5.35 1.24 -10.62
CA LEU A 645 4.15 1.63 -9.90
C LEU A 645 4.25 3.09 -9.43
N LEU A 646 5.37 3.44 -8.80
CA LEU A 646 5.60 4.79 -8.31
C LEU A 646 5.65 5.83 -9.44
N GLU A 647 6.28 5.54 -10.57
CA GLU A 647 6.37 6.46 -11.70
C GLU A 647 5.00 6.80 -12.31
N TYR A 648 4.04 5.87 -12.25
CA TYR A 648 2.64 6.14 -12.61
C TYR A 648 1.91 6.91 -11.50
N ASP A 649 2.08 6.52 -10.25
CA ASP A 649 1.42 7.20 -9.13
C ASP A 649 1.97 8.61 -8.88
N ASP A 650 3.23 8.90 -9.22
CA ASP A 650 3.80 10.25 -9.08
C ASP A 650 3.00 11.28 -9.92
N VAL A 651 2.53 10.89 -11.11
CA VAL A 651 1.67 11.76 -11.93
C VAL A 651 0.34 12.02 -11.23
N ALA A 652 -0.33 10.96 -10.77
CA ALA A 652 -1.57 11.08 -10.01
C ALA A 652 -1.36 11.85 -8.68
N ASN A 653 -0.19 11.70 -8.07
CA ASN A 653 0.15 12.39 -6.82
C ASN A 653 0.33 13.90 -6.99
N ASP A 654 0.90 14.34 -8.10
CA ASP A 654 1.02 15.76 -8.38
C ASP A 654 -0.36 16.40 -8.61
N GLN A 655 -1.25 15.72 -9.32
CA GLN A 655 -2.64 16.14 -9.49
C GLN A 655 -3.41 16.13 -8.15
N ARG A 656 -3.21 15.07 -7.35
CA ARG A 656 -3.81 14.94 -6.01
C ARG A 656 -3.43 16.09 -5.09
N LYS A 657 -2.18 16.54 -5.11
CA LYS A 657 -1.73 17.70 -4.33
C LYS A 657 -2.51 18.96 -4.70
N VAL A 658 -2.63 19.25 -6.00
CA VAL A 658 -3.38 20.41 -6.47
C VAL A 658 -4.84 20.36 -6.03
N VAL A 659 -5.50 19.23 -6.21
CA VAL A 659 -6.90 19.05 -5.82
C VAL A 659 -7.07 19.16 -4.29
N TYR A 660 -6.19 18.55 -3.51
CA TYR A 660 -6.28 18.58 -2.04
C TYR A 660 -5.92 19.95 -1.48
N GLU A 661 -4.99 20.68 -2.08
CA GLU A 661 -4.68 22.07 -1.72
C GLU A 661 -5.87 22.99 -2.04
N LEU A 662 -6.45 22.86 -3.23
CA LEU A 662 -7.67 23.61 -3.58
C LEU A 662 -8.83 23.30 -2.61
N ARG A 663 -9.00 22.03 -2.27
CA ARG A 663 -10.02 21.60 -1.33
C ARG A 663 -9.80 22.17 0.08
N ASP A 664 -8.56 22.23 0.51
CA ASP A 664 -8.16 22.81 1.80
C ASP A 664 -8.39 24.32 1.85
N GLU A 665 -8.03 25.01 0.78
CA GLU A 665 -8.31 26.43 0.59
C GLU A 665 -9.82 26.72 0.65
N LEU A 666 -10.63 25.96 -0.10
CA LEU A 666 -12.09 26.07 -0.10
C LEU A 666 -12.69 25.84 1.29
N MET A 667 -12.20 24.84 2.05
CA MET A 667 -12.71 24.58 3.40
C MET A 667 -12.33 25.67 4.41
N SER A 668 -11.14 26.22 4.30
CA SER A 668 -10.60 27.21 5.25
C SER A 668 -10.99 28.64 4.93
N ALA A 669 -11.30 28.97 3.68
CA ALA A 669 -11.72 30.30 3.29
C ALA A 669 -13.09 30.66 3.85
N ASP A 670 -13.24 31.87 4.38
CA ASP A 670 -14.55 32.41 4.79
C ASP A 670 -15.34 32.95 3.58
N ASP A 671 -14.66 33.45 2.58
CA ASP A 671 -15.21 34.04 1.37
C ASP A 671 -14.44 33.59 0.12
N ILE A 672 -15.17 33.06 -0.88
CA ILE A 672 -14.64 32.60 -2.18
C ILE A 672 -15.24 33.38 -3.36
N SER A 673 -15.87 34.53 -3.10
CA SER A 673 -16.58 35.32 -4.12
C SER A 673 -15.69 35.76 -5.28
N ASP A 674 -14.43 36.13 -5.00
CA ASP A 674 -13.47 36.52 -6.02
C ASP A 674 -13.13 35.32 -6.93
N MET A 675 -12.97 34.12 -6.37
CA MET A 675 -12.74 32.87 -7.14
C MET A 675 -13.93 32.56 -8.04
N ILE A 676 -15.15 32.68 -7.52
CA ILE A 676 -16.38 32.46 -8.30
C ILE A 676 -16.53 33.51 -9.41
N ALA A 677 -16.17 34.76 -9.15
CA ALA A 677 -16.21 35.84 -10.15
C ALA A 677 -15.21 35.54 -11.29
N GLN A 678 -13.99 35.16 -10.95
CA GLN A 678 -12.99 34.78 -11.95
C GLN A 678 -13.42 33.54 -12.76
N ASN A 679 -13.91 32.49 -12.11
CA ASN A 679 -14.41 31.29 -12.78
C ASN A 679 -15.57 31.62 -13.75
N ARG A 680 -16.48 32.54 -13.37
CA ARG A 680 -17.56 32.97 -14.24
C ARG A 680 -17.05 33.66 -15.48
N GLU A 681 -16.09 34.55 -15.33
CA GLU A 681 -15.46 35.25 -16.46
C GLU A 681 -14.75 34.24 -17.38
N ASP A 682 -13.95 33.34 -16.83
CA ASP A 682 -13.26 32.29 -17.58
C ASP A 682 -14.26 31.42 -18.38
N VAL A 683 -15.32 30.91 -17.74
CA VAL A 683 -16.34 30.06 -18.37
C VAL A 683 -17.11 30.78 -19.46
N LEU A 684 -17.54 32.01 -19.20
CA LEU A 684 -18.27 32.78 -20.21
C LEU A 684 -17.37 33.13 -21.41
N ASN A 685 -16.10 33.43 -21.17
CA ASN A 685 -15.16 33.67 -22.28
C ASN A 685 -14.94 32.38 -23.11
N ALA A 686 -14.76 31.23 -22.46
CA ALA A 686 -14.65 29.95 -23.15
C ALA A 686 -15.91 29.65 -24.01
N VAL A 687 -17.10 29.86 -23.47
CA VAL A 687 -18.36 29.67 -24.20
C VAL A 687 -18.45 30.65 -25.36
N MET A 688 -18.07 31.93 -25.16
CA MET A 688 -18.08 32.89 -26.23
C MET A 688 -17.07 32.54 -27.35
N ASP A 689 -15.92 31.96 -27.02
CA ASP A 689 -14.91 31.53 -28.02
C ASP A 689 -15.43 30.46 -28.98
N GLU A 690 -16.37 29.63 -28.55
CA GLU A 690 -17.01 28.60 -29.39
C GLU A 690 -17.90 29.23 -30.48
N TYR A 691 -18.61 30.31 -30.16
CA TYR A 691 -19.60 30.93 -31.03
C TYR A 691 -19.08 32.23 -31.70
N ILE A 692 -18.16 32.90 -31.05
CA ILE A 692 -17.50 34.12 -31.52
C ILE A 692 -15.99 33.90 -31.46
N PRO A 693 -15.38 33.22 -32.46
CA PRO A 693 -13.94 32.94 -32.42
C PRO A 693 -13.12 34.20 -32.27
N PRO A 694 -12.10 34.26 -31.44
CA PRO A 694 -11.28 35.43 -31.21
C PRO A 694 -10.71 35.98 -32.52
N GLN A 695 -10.77 37.35 -32.70
CA GLN A 695 -10.32 38.05 -33.86
C GLN A 695 -11.04 37.70 -35.19
N SER A 696 -12.25 37.13 -35.10
CA SER A 696 -13.09 36.82 -36.26
C SER A 696 -13.98 37.97 -36.67
N LEU A 697 -14.45 37.92 -37.90
CA LEU A 697 -15.42 38.89 -38.43
C LEU A 697 -16.83 38.50 -38.01
N GLU A 698 -17.72 39.48 -37.87
CA GLU A 698 -19.12 39.33 -37.49
C GLU A 698 -19.90 38.27 -38.33
N ASP A 699 -19.58 38.17 -39.62
CA ASP A 699 -20.16 37.19 -40.54
C ASP A 699 -19.85 35.70 -40.11
N MET A 700 -18.86 35.48 -39.24
CA MET A 700 -18.48 34.18 -38.74
C MET A 700 -19.10 33.85 -37.38
N TRP A 701 -19.86 34.79 -36.80
CA TRP A 701 -20.43 34.65 -35.47
C TRP A 701 -21.76 33.88 -35.49
N ASP A 702 -21.90 32.87 -34.63
CA ASP A 702 -23.18 32.22 -34.39
C ASP A 702 -23.88 32.85 -33.18
N ILE A 703 -24.45 34.03 -33.37
CA ILE A 703 -25.13 34.78 -32.30
C ILE A 703 -26.32 34.04 -31.76
N LYS A 704 -27.10 33.36 -32.61
CA LYS A 704 -28.28 32.62 -32.19
C LYS A 704 -27.89 31.41 -31.33
N GLY A 705 -26.86 30.68 -31.72
CA GLY A 705 -26.34 29.59 -30.93
C GLY A 705 -25.85 30.07 -29.57
N LEU A 706 -25.14 31.21 -29.51
CA LEU A 706 -24.70 31.83 -28.27
C LEU A 706 -25.87 32.28 -27.37
N GLU A 707 -26.92 32.95 -27.92
CA GLU A 707 -28.11 33.32 -27.15
C GLU A 707 -28.83 32.13 -26.55
N ASP A 708 -28.98 31.05 -27.34
CA ASP A 708 -29.58 29.79 -26.88
C ASP A 708 -28.73 29.13 -25.79
N ARG A 709 -27.39 29.09 -25.95
CA ARG A 709 -26.45 28.54 -24.98
C ARG A 709 -26.46 29.29 -23.65
N LEU A 710 -26.35 30.61 -23.69
CA LEU A 710 -26.38 31.48 -22.51
C LEU A 710 -27.71 31.36 -21.74
N LYS A 711 -28.83 31.26 -22.46
CA LYS A 711 -30.14 31.08 -21.87
C LYS A 711 -30.26 29.69 -21.21
N ASN A 712 -29.88 28.65 -21.92
CA ASN A 712 -30.12 27.28 -21.48
C ASN A 712 -29.16 26.84 -20.35
N ASP A 713 -27.90 27.25 -20.40
CA ASP A 713 -26.89 26.78 -19.42
C ASP A 713 -26.70 27.79 -18.28
N PHE A 714 -26.86 29.07 -18.50
CA PHE A 714 -26.59 30.11 -17.48
C PHE A 714 -27.81 30.90 -17.03
N ASP A 715 -29.00 30.59 -17.52
CA ASP A 715 -30.25 31.35 -17.25
C ASP A 715 -30.10 32.85 -17.58
N LEU A 716 -29.39 33.15 -18.67
CA LEU A 716 -29.03 34.48 -19.16
C LEU A 716 -29.70 34.75 -20.53
N PRO A 717 -30.99 35.15 -20.57
CA PRO A 717 -31.65 35.47 -21.82
C PRO A 717 -31.24 36.87 -22.30
N LEU A 718 -30.12 36.97 -23.00
CA LEU A 718 -29.58 38.23 -23.53
C LEU A 718 -29.98 38.43 -25.00
N PRO A 719 -30.53 39.59 -25.38
CA PRO A 719 -30.90 39.87 -26.77
C PRO A 719 -29.71 40.40 -27.57
N ILE A 720 -28.66 39.57 -27.77
CA ILE A 720 -27.39 39.97 -28.36
C ILE A 720 -27.55 40.47 -29.77
N GLN A 721 -28.36 39.78 -30.60
CA GLN A 721 -28.62 40.21 -31.96
C GLN A 721 -29.21 41.63 -31.99
N SER A 722 -30.17 41.94 -31.07
CA SER A 722 -30.72 43.29 -30.96
C SER A 722 -29.69 44.35 -30.55
N TRP A 723 -28.67 43.97 -29.77
CA TRP A 723 -27.59 44.89 -29.42
C TRP A 723 -26.70 45.24 -30.63
N LEU A 724 -26.37 44.23 -31.45
CA LEU A 724 -25.61 44.38 -32.67
C LEU A 724 -26.37 45.21 -33.70
N ASP A 725 -27.69 45.00 -33.88
CA ASP A 725 -28.54 45.77 -34.77
C ASP A 725 -28.70 47.26 -34.35
N ALA A 726 -28.57 47.53 -33.03
CA ALA A 726 -28.71 48.88 -32.49
C ALA A 726 -27.39 49.67 -32.49
N ASP A 727 -26.23 49.01 -32.44
CA ASP A 727 -24.90 49.65 -32.38
C ASP A 727 -23.88 48.94 -33.28
N ASN A 728 -23.71 49.47 -34.48
CA ASN A 728 -22.72 48.95 -35.46
C ASN A 728 -21.25 49.10 -35.04
N LYS A 729 -20.98 49.66 -33.87
CA LYS A 729 -19.65 49.77 -33.30
C LYS A 729 -19.39 48.82 -32.15
N LEU A 730 -20.30 47.91 -31.86
CA LEU A 730 -20.14 46.91 -30.83
C LEU A 730 -19.24 45.78 -31.37
N TYR A 731 -17.92 46.02 -31.30
CA TYR A 731 -16.90 45.06 -31.70
C TYR A 731 -16.80 43.91 -30.67
N GLU A 732 -16.12 42.85 -31.04
CA GLU A 732 -15.97 41.61 -30.24
C GLU A 732 -15.64 41.85 -28.75
N GLU A 733 -14.60 42.65 -28.44
CA GLU A 733 -14.19 42.91 -27.05
C GLU A 733 -15.29 43.61 -26.25
N ALA A 734 -15.91 44.65 -26.81
CA ALA A 734 -16.99 45.38 -26.15
C ALA A 734 -18.25 44.52 -25.97
N LEU A 735 -18.53 43.64 -26.93
CA LEU A 735 -19.64 42.67 -26.80
C LEU A 735 -19.36 41.68 -25.67
N ARG A 736 -18.17 41.13 -25.56
CA ARG A 736 -17.76 40.23 -24.48
C ARG A 736 -17.86 40.89 -23.12
N GLU A 737 -17.30 42.10 -22.97
CA GLU A 737 -17.41 42.88 -21.74
C GLU A 737 -18.86 43.08 -21.34
N ARG A 738 -19.75 43.46 -22.29
CA ARG A 738 -21.16 43.70 -22.05
C ARG A 738 -21.90 42.42 -21.59
N ILE A 739 -21.59 41.27 -22.17
CA ILE A 739 -22.17 39.97 -21.76
C ILE A 739 -21.72 39.62 -20.32
N ILE A 740 -20.43 39.81 -20.01
CA ILE A 740 -19.88 39.56 -18.67
C ILE A 740 -20.52 40.53 -17.65
N GLU A 741 -20.64 41.82 -17.96
CA GLU A 741 -21.28 42.80 -17.07
C GLU A 741 -22.74 42.42 -16.76
N GLN A 742 -23.50 42.00 -17.76
CA GLN A 742 -24.90 41.55 -17.55
C GLN A 742 -24.96 40.28 -16.67
N ALA A 743 -24.05 39.33 -16.86
CA ALA A 743 -23.94 38.17 -16.03
C ALA A 743 -23.63 38.51 -14.57
N VAL A 744 -22.72 39.49 -14.36
CA VAL A 744 -22.39 39.99 -13.01
C VAL A 744 -23.57 40.67 -12.35
N GLU A 745 -24.32 41.49 -13.09
CA GLU A 745 -25.53 42.20 -12.59
C GLU A 745 -26.60 41.19 -12.15
N VAL A 746 -26.90 40.18 -13.00
CA VAL A 746 -27.89 39.14 -12.68
C VAL A 746 -27.47 38.37 -11.43
N TYR A 747 -26.17 38.04 -11.29
CA TYR A 747 -25.66 37.33 -10.12
C TYR A 747 -25.74 38.18 -8.84
N LYS A 748 -25.37 39.47 -8.91
CA LYS A 748 -25.52 40.39 -7.77
C LYS A 748 -26.96 40.54 -7.34
N ALA A 749 -27.91 40.55 -8.27
CA ALA A 749 -29.33 40.57 -7.95
C ALA A 749 -29.78 39.30 -7.20
N LYS A 750 -29.26 38.13 -7.59
CA LYS A 750 -29.48 36.86 -6.85
C LYS A 750 -28.90 36.94 -5.44
N GLU A 751 -27.66 37.41 -5.29
CA GLU A 751 -27.01 37.56 -4.00
C GLU A 751 -27.78 38.46 -3.04
N GLN A 752 -28.30 39.59 -3.55
CA GLN A 752 -29.11 40.51 -2.75
C GLN A 752 -30.46 39.89 -2.31
N ALA A 753 -31.02 39.00 -3.13
CA ALA A 753 -32.29 38.36 -2.83
C ALA A 753 -32.19 37.33 -1.71
N VAL A 754 -31.02 36.71 -1.52
CA VAL A 754 -30.80 35.60 -0.59
C VAL A 754 -30.03 36.00 0.68
N SER A 755 -29.20 36.93 0.62
CA SER A 755 -28.16 37.48 1.52
C SER A 755 -26.75 37.00 1.16
N PRO A 756 -25.73 37.85 1.29
CA PRO A 756 -24.37 37.52 0.96
C PRO A 756 -23.82 36.30 1.74
N ALA A 757 -24.11 36.18 3.04
CA ALA A 757 -23.65 35.11 3.87
C ALA A 757 -24.15 33.72 3.44
N VAL A 758 -25.42 33.62 3.06
CA VAL A 758 -26.04 32.39 2.55
C VAL A 758 -25.43 32.03 1.20
N MET A 759 -25.23 33.04 0.34
CA MET A 759 -24.62 32.83 -0.98
C MET A 759 -23.18 32.29 -0.86
N ARG A 760 -22.34 32.83 0.04
CA ARG A 760 -20.96 32.32 0.30
C ARG A 760 -20.95 30.84 0.74
N ASN A 761 -21.83 30.47 1.65
CA ASN A 761 -21.94 29.07 2.06
C ASN A 761 -22.39 28.18 0.91
N PHE A 762 -23.33 28.64 0.12
CA PHE A 762 -23.83 27.88 -1.03
C PHE A 762 -22.76 27.71 -2.11
N GLU A 763 -22.04 28.77 -2.49
CA GLU A 763 -20.92 28.73 -3.44
C GLU A 763 -19.86 27.71 -2.99
N LYS A 764 -19.47 27.76 -1.71
CA LYS A 764 -18.51 26.87 -1.11
C LYS A 764 -18.96 25.41 -1.16
N SER A 765 -20.24 25.18 -0.84
CA SER A 765 -20.86 23.86 -0.88
C SER A 765 -20.89 23.29 -2.29
N VAL A 766 -21.30 24.07 -3.28
CA VAL A 766 -21.35 23.63 -4.68
C VAL A 766 -19.95 23.34 -5.20
N MET A 767 -18.98 24.22 -4.91
CA MET A 767 -17.60 24.06 -5.35
C MET A 767 -16.98 22.77 -4.79
N LEU A 768 -17.12 22.51 -3.49
CA LEU A 768 -16.61 21.30 -2.85
C LEU A 768 -17.28 20.04 -3.41
N GLN A 769 -18.58 20.07 -3.63
CA GLN A 769 -19.28 18.89 -4.15
C GLN A 769 -18.87 18.57 -5.58
N THR A 770 -18.83 19.56 -6.44
CA THR A 770 -18.43 19.39 -7.84
C THR A 770 -16.98 18.88 -7.91
N LEU A 771 -16.08 19.48 -7.12
CA LEU A 771 -14.70 19.04 -7.02
C LEU A 771 -14.60 17.58 -6.59
N ASP A 772 -15.30 17.17 -5.53
CA ASP A 772 -15.24 15.81 -5.01
C ASP A 772 -15.85 14.78 -5.98
N THR A 773 -16.91 15.15 -6.70
CA THR A 773 -17.54 14.27 -7.69
C THR A 773 -16.65 14.06 -8.90
N LEU A 774 -16.22 15.13 -9.53
CA LEU A 774 -15.39 15.06 -10.73
C LEU A 774 -14.01 14.50 -10.44
N TRP A 775 -13.46 14.72 -9.24
CA TRP A 775 -12.20 14.09 -8.83
C TRP A 775 -12.29 12.56 -8.76
N LYS A 776 -13.39 12.01 -8.26
CA LYS A 776 -13.62 10.55 -8.24
C LYS A 776 -13.72 9.98 -9.65
N GLU A 777 -14.42 10.67 -10.55
CA GLU A 777 -14.52 10.27 -11.95
C GLU A 777 -13.15 10.32 -12.63
N HIS A 778 -12.37 11.36 -12.35
CA HIS A 778 -11.00 11.48 -12.85
C HIS A 778 -10.09 10.36 -12.36
N LEU A 779 -10.17 9.96 -11.09
CA LEU A 779 -9.41 8.81 -10.58
C LEU A 779 -9.76 7.52 -11.33
N ALA A 780 -11.03 7.30 -11.63
CA ALA A 780 -11.46 6.16 -12.44
C ALA A 780 -10.91 6.26 -13.87
N ALA A 781 -10.97 7.44 -14.51
CA ALA A 781 -10.41 7.65 -15.85
C ALA A 781 -8.88 7.42 -15.87
N MET A 782 -8.16 7.86 -14.84
CA MET A 782 -6.73 7.61 -14.69
C MET A 782 -6.39 6.14 -14.51
N ASP A 783 -7.20 5.38 -13.78
CA ASP A 783 -7.02 3.94 -13.63
C ASP A 783 -7.25 3.21 -14.96
N HIS A 784 -8.27 3.59 -15.72
CA HIS A 784 -8.53 3.05 -17.08
C HIS A 784 -7.38 3.39 -18.05
N LEU A 785 -6.91 4.65 -18.02
CA LEU A 785 -5.76 5.07 -18.83
C LEU A 785 -4.52 4.23 -18.52
N ARG A 786 -4.23 3.98 -17.23
CA ARG A 786 -3.09 3.18 -16.79
C ARG A 786 -3.17 1.74 -17.30
N GLN A 787 -4.35 1.13 -17.30
CA GLN A 787 -4.55 -0.23 -17.82
C GLN A 787 -4.34 -0.30 -19.33
N GLY A 788 -4.84 0.70 -20.07
CA GLY A 788 -4.77 0.74 -21.54
C GLY A 788 -3.45 1.25 -22.12
N ILE A 789 -2.61 1.92 -21.32
CA ILE A 789 -1.45 2.68 -21.85
C ILE A 789 -0.39 1.77 -22.49
N HIS A 790 -0.29 0.51 -22.09
CA HIS A 790 0.67 -0.45 -22.64
C HIS A 790 0.44 -0.71 -24.14
N LEU A 791 -0.80 -0.57 -24.61
CA LEU A 791 -1.17 -0.72 -26.02
C LEU A 791 -0.50 0.35 -26.90
N ARG A 792 -0.16 1.52 -26.34
CA ARG A 792 0.59 2.56 -27.07
C ARG A 792 2.00 2.10 -27.48
N GLY A 793 2.55 1.10 -26.80
CA GLY A 793 3.84 0.48 -27.16
C GLY A 793 3.83 -0.18 -28.53
N TYR A 794 2.70 -0.70 -29.01
CA TYR A 794 2.56 -1.27 -30.36
C TYR A 794 2.72 -0.19 -31.45
N ALA A 795 2.35 1.05 -31.16
CA ALA A 795 2.57 2.21 -32.03
C ALA A 795 3.99 2.83 -31.89
N GLN A 796 4.97 2.09 -31.33
CA GLN A 796 6.34 2.56 -31.09
C GLN A 796 6.44 3.82 -30.20
N LYS A 797 5.40 4.16 -29.46
CA LYS A 797 5.41 5.25 -28.49
C LYS A 797 5.86 4.76 -27.14
N ASN A 798 6.48 5.66 -26.36
CA ASN A 798 6.87 5.34 -24.99
C ASN A 798 5.63 5.42 -24.06
N PRO A 799 5.15 4.30 -23.49
CA PRO A 799 3.92 4.29 -22.69
C PRO A 799 3.94 5.28 -21.51
N LYS A 800 5.10 5.50 -20.89
CA LYS A 800 5.22 6.42 -19.75
C LYS A 800 5.07 7.89 -20.18
N GLN A 801 5.60 8.26 -21.34
CA GLN A 801 5.48 9.62 -21.86
C GLN A 801 4.06 9.89 -22.32
N GLU A 802 3.43 8.93 -23.00
CA GLU A 802 2.03 9.04 -23.40
C GLU A 802 1.10 9.12 -22.17
N TYR A 803 1.36 8.31 -21.15
CA TYR A 803 0.60 8.40 -19.90
C TYR A 803 0.68 9.78 -19.26
N LYS A 804 1.87 10.37 -19.18
CA LYS A 804 2.02 11.73 -18.65
C LYS A 804 1.25 12.75 -19.46
N ARG A 805 1.32 12.67 -20.80
CA ARG A 805 0.64 13.60 -21.69
C ARG A 805 -0.88 13.48 -21.58
N GLU A 806 -1.39 12.25 -21.76
CA GLU A 806 -2.84 11.99 -21.70
C GLU A 806 -3.42 12.29 -20.30
N SER A 807 -2.68 11.98 -19.24
CA SER A 807 -3.06 12.34 -17.87
C SER A 807 -3.13 13.84 -17.63
N PHE A 808 -2.24 14.60 -18.24
CA PHE A 808 -2.25 16.06 -18.14
C PHE A 808 -3.45 16.64 -18.88
N GLU A 809 -3.76 16.17 -20.07
CA GLU A 809 -4.95 16.55 -20.84
C GLU A 809 -6.23 16.27 -20.05
N LEU A 810 -6.36 15.07 -19.49
CA LEU A 810 -7.50 14.70 -18.63
C LEU A 810 -7.62 15.59 -17.37
N PHE A 811 -6.50 16.06 -16.83
CA PHE A 811 -6.51 16.92 -15.65
C PHE A 811 -6.87 18.37 -15.99
N GLU A 812 -6.45 18.89 -17.14
CA GLU A 812 -6.89 20.18 -17.65
C GLU A 812 -8.41 20.14 -17.89
N ASP A 813 -8.93 19.11 -18.56
CA ASP A 813 -10.37 18.91 -18.78
C ASP A 813 -11.15 18.85 -17.45
N LEU A 814 -10.59 18.20 -16.42
CA LEU A 814 -11.17 18.15 -15.08
C LEU A 814 -11.32 19.56 -14.49
N LEU A 815 -10.26 20.38 -14.53
CA LEU A 815 -10.27 21.73 -13.95
C LEU A 815 -11.24 22.67 -14.68
N GLU A 816 -11.32 22.55 -15.99
CA GLU A 816 -12.29 23.29 -16.80
C GLU A 816 -13.72 22.84 -16.54
N SER A 817 -13.96 21.53 -16.43
CA SER A 817 -15.26 20.96 -16.10
C SER A 817 -15.76 21.40 -14.71
N ILE A 818 -14.86 21.45 -13.71
CA ILE A 818 -15.21 21.95 -12.36
C ILE A 818 -15.70 23.39 -12.46
N LYS A 819 -15.00 24.27 -13.18
CA LYS A 819 -15.40 25.68 -13.35
C LYS A 819 -16.77 25.78 -14.04
N SER A 820 -16.93 25.07 -15.16
CA SER A 820 -18.15 25.08 -15.97
C SER A 820 -19.36 24.60 -15.19
N ASP A 821 -19.24 23.45 -14.52
CA ASP A 821 -20.34 22.86 -13.76
C ASP A 821 -20.75 23.72 -12.57
N VAL A 822 -19.77 24.26 -11.84
CA VAL A 822 -20.02 25.17 -10.72
C VAL A 822 -20.77 26.40 -11.18
N ILE A 823 -20.31 27.05 -12.24
CA ILE A 823 -20.96 28.27 -12.76
C ILE A 823 -22.35 27.97 -13.33
N THR A 824 -22.51 26.84 -14.02
CA THR A 824 -23.82 26.40 -14.52
C THR A 824 -24.81 26.19 -13.38
N VAL A 825 -24.40 25.47 -12.31
CA VAL A 825 -25.26 25.22 -11.14
C VAL A 825 -25.61 26.54 -10.44
N LEU A 826 -24.62 27.39 -10.16
CA LEU A 826 -24.81 28.67 -9.49
C LEU A 826 -25.71 29.65 -10.33
N SER A 827 -25.62 29.54 -11.65
CA SER A 827 -26.46 30.36 -12.54
C SER A 827 -27.89 29.91 -12.60
N LYS A 828 -28.20 28.60 -12.57
CA LYS A 828 -29.54 28.01 -12.69
C LYS A 828 -30.34 27.97 -11.39
N VAL A 829 -29.64 27.74 -10.28
CA VAL A 829 -30.32 27.55 -8.99
C VAL A 829 -30.97 28.83 -8.53
N ARG A 830 -32.27 28.73 -8.20
CA ARG A 830 -33.07 29.77 -7.56
C ARG A 830 -33.18 29.44 -6.07
N VAL A 831 -32.30 30.03 -5.28
CA VAL A 831 -32.33 29.85 -3.82
C VAL A 831 -33.53 30.56 -3.26
N GLN A 832 -34.55 29.83 -2.77
CA GLN A 832 -35.79 30.43 -2.32
C GLN A 832 -35.82 30.72 -0.81
N GLN A 833 -35.16 29.97 0.07
CA GLN A 833 -35.10 30.24 1.51
C GLN A 833 -33.90 29.55 2.21
N GLN A 834 -33.44 30.12 3.34
CA GLN A 834 -32.36 29.60 4.16
C GLN A 834 -32.62 28.16 4.66
N GLU A 835 -33.91 27.83 4.95
CA GLU A 835 -34.33 26.48 5.36
C GLU A 835 -34.11 25.39 4.28
N GLU A 836 -34.13 25.76 3.01
CA GLU A 836 -33.89 24.84 1.89
C GLU A 836 -32.38 24.52 1.76
N VAL A 837 -31.53 25.51 1.97
CA VAL A 837 -30.08 25.33 1.97
C VAL A 837 -29.68 24.42 3.15
N GLU A 838 -30.21 24.68 4.35
CA GLU A 838 -29.93 23.84 5.53
C GLU A 838 -30.47 22.41 5.34
N ARG A 839 -31.62 22.23 4.68
CA ARG A 839 -32.14 20.89 4.34
C ARG A 839 -31.25 20.16 3.33
N MET A 840 -30.78 20.83 2.29
CA MET A 840 -29.88 20.23 1.31
C MET A 840 -28.56 19.86 1.94
N GLU A 841 -28.02 20.72 2.81
CA GLU A 841 -26.79 20.38 3.57
C GLU A 841 -26.99 19.20 4.52
N ALA A 842 -28.15 19.14 5.20
CA ALA A 842 -28.45 18.02 6.08
C ALA A 842 -28.66 16.70 5.32
N GLN A 843 -29.32 16.72 4.17
CA GLN A 843 -29.45 15.55 3.29
C GLN A 843 -28.10 15.09 2.74
N ARG A 844 -27.25 16.01 2.36
CA ARG A 844 -25.89 15.72 1.88
C ARG A 844 -25.02 15.10 2.95
N ARG A 845 -25.12 15.59 4.20
CA ARG A 845 -24.44 14.97 5.35
C ARG A 845 -24.89 13.53 5.55
N ALA A 846 -26.20 13.30 5.52
CA ALA A 846 -26.73 11.96 5.68
C ALA A 846 -26.26 11.01 4.57
N GLN A 847 -26.26 11.46 3.31
CA GLN A 847 -25.75 10.67 2.18
C GLN A 847 -24.25 10.44 2.27
N ALA A 848 -23.47 11.43 2.68
CA ALA A 848 -22.03 11.29 2.84
C ALA A 848 -21.65 10.39 4.02
N GLU A 849 -22.39 10.49 5.15
CA GLU A 849 -22.23 9.56 6.28
C GLU A 849 -22.62 8.13 5.90
N GLU A 850 -23.66 7.97 5.09
CA GLU A 850 -24.07 6.67 4.56
C GLU A 850 -23.03 6.11 3.59
N ALA A 851 -22.53 6.92 2.67
CA ALA A 851 -21.44 6.54 1.76
C ALA A 851 -20.15 6.21 2.53
N ALA A 852 -19.82 6.97 3.58
CA ALA A 852 -18.66 6.70 4.43
C ALA A 852 -18.82 5.38 5.23
N ARG A 853 -20.03 5.04 5.65
CA ARG A 853 -20.31 3.73 6.29
C ARG A 853 -20.15 2.55 5.34
N HIS A 854 -20.44 2.75 4.06
CA HIS A 854 -20.29 1.73 3.02
C HIS A 854 -18.91 1.76 2.35
N ALA A 855 -18.09 2.79 2.61
CA ALA A 855 -16.75 2.87 2.09
C ALA A 855 -15.84 1.81 2.74
N GLN A 856 -15.18 1.02 1.92
CA GLN A 856 -14.24 -0.02 2.35
C GLN A 856 -12.81 0.45 2.14
N ALA A 857 -12.03 0.42 3.21
CA ALA A 857 -10.60 0.65 3.14
C ALA A 857 -9.91 -0.67 2.75
N GLN A 858 -9.18 -0.68 1.64
CA GLN A 858 -8.52 -1.87 1.13
C GLN A 858 -7.03 -1.60 0.93
N HIS A 859 -6.24 -2.49 1.49
CA HIS A 859 -4.84 -2.65 1.14
C HIS A 859 -4.64 -4.14 0.86
N ALA A 860 -4.36 -4.48 -0.39
CA ALA A 860 -4.05 -5.87 -0.74
C ALA A 860 -2.63 -6.17 -0.24
N SER A 861 -2.51 -6.66 0.98
CA SER A 861 -1.27 -7.29 1.43
C SER A 861 -1.10 -8.62 0.71
N ALA A 862 0.15 -9.03 0.46
CA ALA A 862 0.44 -10.33 -0.14
C ALA A 862 -0.12 -11.51 0.70
N ASP A 863 -0.46 -11.26 1.97
CA ASP A 863 -0.99 -12.24 2.92
C ASP A 863 -2.53 -12.32 2.93
N ASP A 864 -3.26 -11.28 2.46
CA ASP A 864 -4.74 -11.30 2.41
C ASP A 864 -5.28 -12.31 1.38
N ALA A 865 -4.43 -12.78 0.47
CA ALA A 865 -4.78 -13.84 -0.47
C ALA A 865 -5.01 -15.22 0.20
N GLU A 866 -4.68 -15.36 1.48
CA GLU A 866 -4.72 -16.65 2.20
C GLU A 866 -5.74 -16.74 3.36
N GLN A 867 -6.53 -15.70 3.66
CA GLN A 867 -7.28 -15.62 4.93
C GLN A 867 -8.77 -16.01 4.90
N ASP A 868 -9.34 -16.49 3.81
CA ASP A 868 -10.76 -16.91 3.82
C ASP A 868 -10.93 -18.44 3.92
N GLU A 869 -10.96 -18.95 5.15
CA GLU A 869 -11.05 -20.37 5.47
C GLU A 869 -12.44 -20.86 5.94
N SER A 870 -13.53 -20.29 5.47
CA SER A 870 -14.85 -20.85 5.80
C SER A 870 -15.34 -21.97 4.85
N ASN A 871 -14.49 -22.47 3.93
CA ASN A 871 -14.96 -23.27 2.81
C ASN A 871 -14.49 -24.72 2.83
N GLN A 872 -15.46 -25.62 2.83
CA GLN A 872 -15.24 -27.03 2.48
C GLN A 872 -14.88 -27.14 0.98
N PRO A 873 -13.91 -27.97 0.61
CA PRO A 873 -13.56 -28.16 -0.78
C PRO A 873 -14.73 -28.76 -1.57
N MET A 874 -15.19 -28.02 -2.56
CA MET A 874 -16.09 -28.57 -3.58
C MET A 874 -15.24 -29.35 -4.56
N VAL A 875 -15.37 -30.67 -4.53
CA VAL A 875 -14.69 -31.56 -5.48
C VAL A 875 -15.41 -31.44 -6.80
N ARG A 876 -14.69 -31.14 -7.87
CA ARG A 876 -15.24 -31.21 -9.23
C ARG A 876 -15.64 -32.65 -9.55
N ASP A 877 -16.88 -32.87 -9.96
CA ASP A 877 -17.35 -34.20 -10.39
C ASP A 877 -16.68 -34.65 -11.69
N GLU A 878 -16.12 -33.70 -12.49
CA GLU A 878 -15.46 -34.01 -13.76
C GLU A 878 -14.09 -33.36 -13.90
N ARG A 879 -13.12 -34.08 -14.47
CA ARG A 879 -11.78 -33.59 -14.77
C ARG A 879 -11.85 -32.51 -15.85
N LYS A 880 -11.14 -31.39 -15.67
CA LYS A 880 -10.95 -30.36 -16.72
C LYS A 880 -10.32 -31.01 -17.95
N VAL A 881 -11.08 -31.03 -19.06
CA VAL A 881 -10.61 -31.59 -20.35
C VAL A 881 -9.90 -30.51 -21.12
N GLY A 882 -8.65 -30.74 -21.44
CA GLY A 882 -7.86 -29.81 -22.27
C GLY A 882 -8.48 -29.68 -23.67
N ARG A 883 -8.46 -28.48 -24.25
CA ARG A 883 -9.07 -28.21 -25.59
C ARG A 883 -8.60 -29.15 -26.68
N ASN A 884 -7.40 -29.70 -26.57
CA ASN A 884 -6.83 -30.64 -27.52
C ASN A 884 -7.04 -32.12 -27.15
N GLU A 885 -7.59 -32.41 -25.97
CA GLU A 885 -7.91 -33.78 -25.53
C GLU A 885 -9.18 -34.32 -26.21
N PRO A 886 -9.35 -35.63 -26.28
CA PRO A 886 -10.58 -36.22 -26.79
C PRO A 886 -11.78 -35.78 -25.97
N CYS A 887 -12.88 -35.44 -26.64
CA CYS A 887 -14.09 -35.04 -25.95
C CYS A 887 -14.67 -36.18 -25.13
N PRO A 888 -15.03 -35.96 -23.86
CA PRO A 888 -15.58 -37.02 -22.99
C PRO A 888 -16.92 -37.60 -23.49
N CYS A 889 -17.61 -36.94 -24.43
CA CYS A 889 -18.84 -37.44 -25.02
C CYS A 889 -18.64 -38.67 -25.95
N GLY A 890 -17.42 -39.16 -26.14
CA GLY A 890 -17.15 -40.33 -26.98
C GLY A 890 -17.20 -40.08 -28.51
N SER A 891 -17.29 -38.81 -28.93
CA SER A 891 -17.37 -38.46 -30.38
C SER A 891 -16.08 -38.68 -31.16
N GLY A 892 -14.96 -38.97 -30.49
CA GLY A 892 -13.63 -39.11 -31.10
C GLY A 892 -13.01 -37.80 -31.59
N LYS A 893 -13.71 -36.68 -31.44
CA LYS A 893 -13.22 -35.34 -31.80
C LYS A 893 -12.49 -34.70 -30.59
N LYS A 894 -11.57 -33.77 -30.88
CA LYS A 894 -10.96 -32.96 -29.82
C LYS A 894 -12.03 -32.10 -29.13
N TYR A 895 -11.88 -31.84 -27.83
CA TYR A 895 -12.85 -31.07 -27.03
C TYR A 895 -13.24 -29.75 -27.70
N LYS A 896 -12.26 -28.99 -28.23
CA LYS A 896 -12.47 -27.73 -28.96
C LYS A 896 -13.27 -27.87 -30.27
N GLN A 897 -13.43 -29.08 -30.78
CA GLN A 897 -14.17 -29.40 -32.03
C GLN A 897 -15.52 -30.08 -31.74
N CYS A 898 -15.93 -30.18 -30.50
CA CYS A 898 -17.15 -30.81 -30.04
C CYS A 898 -17.84 -29.95 -28.98
N HIS A 899 -17.75 -30.30 -27.68
CA HIS A 899 -18.42 -29.56 -26.59
C HIS A 899 -17.69 -28.28 -26.14
N GLY A 900 -16.43 -28.10 -26.50
CA GLY A 900 -15.68 -26.88 -26.32
C GLY A 900 -15.68 -25.97 -27.57
N GLN A 901 -16.64 -26.13 -28.47
CA GLN A 901 -16.94 -25.14 -29.53
C GLN A 901 -17.66 -23.95 -28.86
N ILE A 902 -17.10 -22.77 -29.03
CA ILE A 902 -17.76 -21.53 -28.66
C ILE A 902 -18.81 -21.26 -29.75
N ASN A 903 -20.07 -21.36 -29.39
CA ASN A 903 -21.17 -20.96 -30.25
C ASN A 903 -21.32 -19.45 -30.25
#